data_f258c0a548d47992f42663fe56f7bb96
#
_entry.id   f258c0a548d47992f42663fe56f7bb96
#
_cell.length_a   1.000
_cell.length_b   1.000
_cell.length_c   1.000
_cell.angle_alpha   90.00
_cell.angle_beta   90.00
_cell.angle_gamma   90.00
#
_symmetry.space_group_name_H-M   'P 1'
#
loop_
_entity.id
_entity.type
_entity.pdbx_description
1 polymer ?
#
loop_
_entity_poly.entity_id
_entity_poly.type
_entity_poly.pdbx_seq_one_letter_code
_entity_poly.pdbx_strand_id
1 'polypeptide(L)'
;MLVTLLAILVIECVAFNMPFWTTLGASTDSAAATNVMGDGLKRGEDGILTVTDPTSAYMEVSADGTSSYVRIEAANTPEGGDVKAANNVFVRADTDSRTGEITSVSTSAPRSLYLKVKPGSSVRLWIEEPVGSRIPFSAVRANVRVPFEFSWLRVSIMAAVALLVALWRPGSALWRIRLNPASVRQRWALVAFLAPLAIYTTVRVVGEFLVSGPLVFPNPHGYTYDFDQYDHVAQSLLNGRVWLDLPVSPELAQAANPHDILVRGQLFESGKTQIFWDYAFYGGHWYSYFGVVPAVLFFLPFRAITSLWTPGGMMLPTSVCILLMMFLFAVFACLLVIRLTHRLCPNASVAATSIVIVMFLLGSNASYLHFRLNFYSVPFAASLMFTTLGLWLWLKATPERHPGRGEHVHVGSWSVAGAQPLSLRYLAAGAACIAANFGCRPTFALSALLCFPIFWPQITSLLQGLKSRSLPPRRALRAPAAVIIPALIVVLPLMAYNVARFGSPLDFGNDYQMTVTDMTRFVQPTANFLPSVGAYLFLPLRFTSEFPFIGMTPMAFREWGYYEPMAGGLFTACPLLLLALAAPFLRRRMHRSGYWGLATCSLALAVLLASFDSHTAGLGWRYICDFGWMMAIAALAPMLYLMHPGGDAIAAGAPDPSERNEPRRDVTKRHPMVLACVRGLVVAVLMASIILAVLACFIPGRDDSLINNNPVLYDTVVAWFRL
;
A
#
# COMPACT_ATOMS: atom_id res chain seq x y z
N MET A 1 5.93 26.47 -19.81
CA MET A 1 5.27 25.33 -20.47
C MET A 1 6.00 24.86 -21.71
N LEU A 2 6.29 25.70 -22.69
CA LEU A 2 7.04 25.31 -23.91
C LEU A 2 8.43 24.71 -23.58
N VAL A 3 9.20 25.39 -22.71
CA VAL A 3 10.52 24.90 -22.27
C VAL A 3 10.45 23.56 -21.55
N THR A 4 9.43 23.33 -20.75
CA THR A 4 9.22 22.05 -20.06
C THR A 4 8.87 20.92 -21.04
N LEU A 5 8.01 21.21 -22.03
CA LEU A 5 7.69 20.28 -23.10
C LEU A 5 8.93 19.94 -23.96
N LEU A 6 9.71 20.95 -24.32
CA LEU A 6 10.96 20.74 -25.05
C LEU A 6 11.97 19.91 -24.24
N ALA A 7 12.09 20.19 -22.93
CA ALA A 7 12.95 19.39 -22.04
C ALA A 7 12.50 17.92 -21.98
N ILE A 8 11.21 17.65 -21.87
CA ILE A 8 10.65 16.30 -21.88
C ILE A 8 10.98 15.59 -23.20
N LEU A 9 10.80 16.27 -24.34
CA LEU A 9 11.12 15.71 -25.64
C LEU A 9 12.61 15.43 -25.80
N VAL A 10 13.48 16.35 -25.32
CA VAL A 10 14.93 16.11 -25.35
C VAL A 10 15.32 14.92 -24.47
N ILE A 11 14.76 14.80 -23.27
CA ILE A 11 15.01 13.68 -22.37
C ILE A 11 14.56 12.38 -23.05
N GLU A 12 13.36 12.34 -23.65
CA GLU A 12 12.84 11.16 -24.35
C GLU A 12 13.67 10.79 -25.57
N CYS A 13 13.96 11.76 -26.46
CA CYS A 13 14.62 11.48 -27.72
C CYS A 13 16.14 11.29 -27.59
N VAL A 14 16.78 11.92 -26.59
CA VAL A 14 18.24 11.87 -26.42
C VAL A 14 18.62 10.95 -25.28
N ALA A 15 18.19 11.24 -24.04
CA ALA A 15 18.65 10.51 -22.86
C ALA A 15 18.15 9.04 -22.89
N PHE A 16 16.85 8.80 -23.01
CA PHE A 16 16.31 7.44 -23.07
C PHE A 16 16.62 6.70 -24.37
N ASN A 17 17.05 7.39 -25.40
CA ASN A 17 17.51 6.81 -26.66
C ASN A 17 19.04 6.90 -26.82
N MET A 18 19.80 7.09 -25.75
CA MET A 18 21.27 7.09 -25.80
C MET A 18 21.84 5.80 -26.45
N PRO A 19 21.32 4.58 -26.15
CA PRO A 19 21.75 3.37 -26.83
C PRO A 19 21.62 3.42 -28.35
N PHE A 20 20.53 3.99 -28.89
CA PHE A 20 20.37 4.21 -30.34
C PHE A 20 21.45 5.13 -30.88
N TRP A 21 21.70 6.29 -30.22
CA TRP A 21 22.68 7.26 -30.70
C TRP A 21 24.12 6.74 -30.67
N THR A 22 24.46 5.97 -29.64
CA THR A 22 25.81 5.38 -29.49
C THR A 22 26.06 4.21 -30.43
N THR A 23 25.01 3.58 -30.97
CA THR A 23 25.12 2.42 -31.89
C THR A 23 24.75 2.75 -33.33
N LEU A 24 24.68 4.04 -33.70
CA LEU A 24 24.30 4.46 -35.07
C LEU A 24 25.18 3.86 -36.19
N GLY A 25 26.47 3.62 -35.93
CA GLY A 25 27.40 3.02 -36.89
C GLY A 25 27.30 1.49 -36.99
N ALA A 26 26.56 0.86 -36.08
CA ALA A 26 26.41 -0.60 -36.08
C ALA A 26 25.31 -1.05 -37.06
N SER A 27 25.34 -2.31 -37.47
CA SER A 27 24.31 -2.93 -38.33
C SER A 27 23.00 -3.14 -37.57
N THR A 28 21.86 -3.11 -38.29
CA THR A 28 20.57 -3.58 -37.74
C THR A 28 20.52 -5.11 -37.69
N ASP A 29 21.22 -5.76 -38.66
CA ASP A 29 21.38 -7.20 -38.72
C ASP A 29 22.87 -7.53 -38.53
N SER A 30 23.21 -8.06 -37.38
CA SER A 30 24.58 -8.47 -37.09
C SER A 30 25.03 -9.56 -38.12
N ALA A 31 26.24 -9.39 -38.61
CA ALA A 31 26.86 -10.40 -39.48
C ALA A 31 27.18 -11.70 -38.71
N ALA A 32 27.39 -11.62 -37.40
CA ALA A 32 27.68 -12.77 -36.54
C ALA A 32 26.40 -13.50 -36.14
N ALA A 33 25.85 -14.32 -36.98
CA ALA A 33 24.62 -15.08 -36.71
C ALA A 33 24.88 -16.49 -36.15
N THR A 34 26.14 -16.96 -36.18
CA THR A 34 26.48 -18.32 -35.72
C THR A 34 26.65 -18.32 -34.20
N ASN A 35 25.77 -19.02 -33.52
CA ASN A 35 25.89 -19.23 -32.09
C ASN A 35 26.48 -20.60 -31.78
N VAL A 36 27.42 -20.66 -30.83
CA VAL A 36 27.83 -21.90 -30.19
C VAL A 36 26.96 -22.09 -28.96
N MET A 37 26.22 -23.20 -28.94
CA MET A 37 25.42 -23.55 -27.74
C MET A 37 26.21 -24.43 -26.80
N GLY A 38 26.13 -24.17 -25.51
CA GLY A 38 26.63 -25.05 -24.48
C GLY A 38 25.80 -26.34 -24.37
N ASP A 39 26.41 -27.41 -23.86
CA ASP A 39 25.78 -28.73 -23.72
C ASP A 39 24.55 -28.73 -22.78
N GLY A 40 24.41 -27.71 -21.94
CA GLY A 40 23.27 -27.50 -21.02
C GLY A 40 22.01 -26.98 -21.69
N LEU A 41 22.01 -26.72 -23.01
CA LEU A 41 20.85 -26.27 -23.74
C LEU A 41 20.48 -27.27 -24.87
N LYS A 42 19.22 -27.63 -24.94
CA LYS A 42 18.69 -28.43 -26.08
C LYS A 42 17.60 -27.63 -26.79
N ARG A 43 17.70 -27.57 -28.13
CA ARG A 43 16.67 -26.98 -28.97
C ARG A 43 15.61 -28.01 -29.30
N GLY A 44 14.36 -27.75 -28.98
CA GLY A 44 13.22 -28.57 -29.37
C GLY A 44 12.84 -28.39 -30.83
N GLU A 45 11.98 -29.25 -31.35
CA GLU A 45 11.43 -29.15 -32.72
C GLU A 45 10.58 -27.88 -32.90
N ASP A 46 10.03 -27.35 -31.81
CA ASP A 46 9.31 -26.07 -31.74
C ASP A 46 10.22 -24.83 -31.74
N GLY A 47 11.55 -25.04 -31.83
CA GLY A 47 12.54 -23.97 -31.82
C GLY A 47 12.87 -23.39 -30.46
N ILE A 48 12.15 -23.81 -29.38
CA ILE A 48 12.34 -23.34 -28.00
C ILE A 48 13.55 -24.09 -27.39
N LEU A 49 14.33 -23.38 -26.59
CA LEU A 49 15.42 -23.99 -25.83
C LEU A 49 14.91 -24.56 -24.53
N THR A 50 15.44 -25.70 -24.12
CA THR A 50 15.20 -26.31 -22.80
C THR A 50 16.52 -26.38 -22.05
N VAL A 51 16.54 -25.94 -20.79
CA VAL A 51 17.71 -26.05 -19.90
C VAL A 51 17.81 -27.50 -19.40
N THR A 52 18.91 -28.15 -19.72
CA THR A 52 19.23 -29.53 -19.27
C THR A 52 20.27 -29.54 -18.18
N ASP A 53 21.20 -28.59 -18.18
CA ASP A 53 22.21 -28.38 -17.16
C ASP A 53 22.53 -26.87 -17.04
N PRO A 54 22.16 -26.20 -15.92
CA PRO A 54 22.42 -24.77 -15.73
C PRO A 54 23.90 -24.41 -15.75
N THR A 55 24.80 -25.33 -15.41
CA THR A 55 26.25 -25.06 -15.35
C THR A 55 26.89 -24.92 -16.72
N SER A 56 26.21 -25.35 -17.77
CA SER A 56 26.64 -25.30 -19.17
C SER A 56 25.56 -24.72 -20.12
N ALA A 57 24.55 -24.06 -19.56
CA ALA A 57 23.46 -23.45 -20.33
C ALA A 57 23.84 -22.05 -20.82
N TYR A 58 24.52 -21.96 -21.98
CA TYR A 58 24.89 -20.69 -22.59
C TYR A 58 24.79 -20.69 -24.11
N MET A 59 24.74 -19.49 -24.68
CA MET A 59 24.89 -19.21 -26.10
C MET A 59 26.07 -18.24 -26.30
N GLU A 60 27.02 -18.57 -27.16
CA GLU A 60 28.19 -17.74 -27.42
C GLU A 60 28.17 -17.21 -28.86
N VAL A 61 28.53 -15.93 -29.01
CA VAL A 61 28.61 -15.26 -30.32
C VAL A 61 29.88 -14.42 -30.39
N SER A 62 30.53 -14.42 -31.54
CA SER A 62 31.70 -13.57 -31.80
C SER A 62 31.30 -12.11 -31.94
N ALA A 63 32.10 -11.20 -31.38
CA ALA A 63 31.89 -9.75 -31.43
C ALA A 63 33.15 -9.07 -31.99
N ASP A 64 32.96 -7.98 -32.72
CA ASP A 64 34.06 -7.16 -33.31
C ASP A 64 34.23 -5.81 -32.60
N GLY A 65 33.41 -5.54 -31.57
CA GLY A 65 33.47 -4.32 -30.77
C GLY A 65 32.87 -3.08 -31.43
N THR A 66 32.19 -3.19 -32.59
CA THR A 66 31.53 -2.05 -33.24
C THR A 66 30.31 -1.54 -32.49
N SER A 67 29.72 -2.37 -31.60
CA SER A 67 28.65 -1.99 -30.71
C SER A 67 28.86 -2.56 -29.32
N SER A 68 28.49 -1.81 -28.30
CA SER A 68 28.46 -2.26 -26.90
C SER A 68 27.16 -2.99 -26.55
N TYR A 69 26.41 -3.50 -27.54
CA TYR A 69 25.13 -4.17 -27.31
C TYR A 69 25.06 -5.48 -28.03
N VAL A 70 24.42 -6.45 -27.37
CA VAL A 70 23.95 -7.72 -27.95
C VAL A 70 22.44 -7.74 -27.97
N ARG A 71 21.85 -8.42 -28.94
CA ARG A 71 20.41 -8.64 -29.05
C ARG A 71 20.10 -10.12 -28.90
N ILE A 72 19.15 -10.42 -28.03
CA ILE A 72 18.55 -11.75 -27.94
C ILE A 72 17.38 -11.80 -28.92
N GLU A 73 17.35 -12.79 -29.77
CA GLU A 73 16.23 -13.00 -30.71
C GLU A 73 15.22 -13.96 -30.12
N ALA A 74 13.95 -13.54 -30.13
CA ALA A 74 12.85 -14.39 -29.70
C ALA A 74 12.66 -15.55 -30.66
N ALA A 75 12.35 -16.75 -30.16
CA ALA A 75 11.87 -17.86 -30.98
C ALA A 75 10.40 -17.59 -31.38
N ASN A 76 10.04 -17.99 -32.60
CA ASN A 76 8.64 -18.01 -33.00
C ASN A 76 7.93 -19.14 -32.25
N THR A 77 7.18 -18.79 -31.21
CA THR A 77 6.40 -19.78 -30.46
C THR A 77 5.11 -20.09 -31.21
N PRO A 78 4.82 -21.36 -31.54
CA PRO A 78 3.52 -21.72 -32.07
C PRO A 78 2.42 -21.43 -31.02
N GLU A 79 1.37 -20.73 -31.41
CA GLU A 79 0.17 -20.58 -30.56
C GLU A 79 -0.45 -21.96 -30.36
N GLY A 80 -0.48 -22.49 -29.11
CA GLY A 80 -1.19 -23.73 -28.80
C GLY A 80 -0.38 -24.90 -28.22
N GLY A 81 0.88 -24.72 -27.83
CA GLY A 81 1.63 -25.77 -27.14
C GLY A 81 1.18 -25.99 -25.68
N ASP A 82 1.13 -27.26 -25.24
CA ASP A 82 0.69 -27.67 -23.89
C ASP A 82 1.55 -27.12 -22.73
N VAL A 83 2.77 -26.67 -23.03
CA VAL A 83 3.69 -26.11 -22.03
C VAL A 83 4.09 -24.69 -22.47
N LYS A 84 3.70 -23.70 -21.70
CA LYS A 84 4.05 -22.30 -21.93
C LYS A 84 5.55 -22.07 -21.74
N ALA A 85 6.16 -21.32 -22.68
CA ALA A 85 7.51 -20.79 -22.49
C ALA A 85 7.52 -19.74 -21.36
N ALA A 86 8.70 -19.53 -20.74
CA ALA A 86 8.84 -18.55 -19.67
C ALA A 86 8.50 -17.13 -20.18
N ASN A 87 7.72 -16.38 -19.42
CA ASN A 87 7.37 -14.98 -19.74
C ASN A 87 8.58 -14.05 -19.60
N ASN A 88 9.45 -14.35 -18.66
CA ASN A 88 10.72 -13.69 -18.41
C ASN A 88 11.80 -14.73 -18.17
N VAL A 89 13.03 -14.39 -18.51
CA VAL A 89 14.20 -15.28 -18.41
C VAL A 89 15.33 -14.51 -17.73
N PHE A 90 15.95 -15.12 -16.74
CA PHE A 90 17.15 -14.57 -16.12
C PHE A 90 18.38 -14.95 -16.98
N VAL A 91 19.16 -13.94 -17.34
CA VAL A 91 20.34 -14.12 -18.20
C VAL A 91 21.52 -13.33 -17.63
N ARG A 92 22.75 -13.78 -17.98
CA ARG A 92 23.99 -13.08 -17.71
C ARG A 92 24.84 -13.03 -18.97
N ALA A 93 25.28 -11.85 -19.36
CA ALA A 93 26.15 -11.69 -20.55
C ALA A 93 27.61 -11.47 -20.10
N ASP A 94 28.44 -12.50 -20.30
CA ASP A 94 29.87 -12.45 -20.00
C ASP A 94 30.65 -12.11 -21.29
N THR A 95 31.74 -11.40 -21.11
CA THR A 95 32.73 -11.13 -22.17
C THR A 95 34.11 -11.64 -21.74
N ASP A 96 35.06 -11.74 -22.65
CA ASP A 96 36.44 -12.18 -22.36
C ASP A 96 37.08 -11.42 -21.20
N SER A 97 36.63 -10.20 -20.96
CA SER A 97 37.22 -9.28 -19.97
C SER A 97 36.42 -9.15 -18.66
N ARG A 98 35.16 -9.60 -18.62
CA ARG A 98 34.28 -9.40 -17.46
C ARG A 98 33.10 -10.34 -17.43
N THR A 99 32.78 -10.83 -16.25
CA THR A 99 31.48 -11.44 -15.92
C THR A 99 30.41 -10.34 -15.79
N GLY A 100 29.29 -10.53 -16.47
CA GLY A 100 28.11 -9.65 -16.42
C GLY A 100 27.31 -9.85 -15.14
N GLU A 101 26.24 -9.08 -15.00
CA GLU A 101 25.26 -9.20 -13.92
C GLU A 101 24.04 -9.99 -14.39
N ILE A 102 23.43 -10.75 -13.49
CA ILE A 102 22.20 -11.48 -13.79
C ILE A 102 21.06 -10.47 -13.96
N THR A 103 20.37 -10.55 -15.07
CA THR A 103 19.30 -9.62 -15.40
C THR A 103 18.09 -10.36 -15.98
N SER A 104 16.89 -9.87 -15.74
CA SER A 104 15.66 -10.39 -16.35
C SER A 104 15.44 -9.77 -17.73
N VAL A 105 15.00 -10.58 -18.68
CA VAL A 105 14.58 -10.17 -20.02
C VAL A 105 13.28 -10.86 -20.40
N SER A 106 12.47 -10.20 -21.25
CA SER A 106 11.19 -10.75 -21.70
C SER A 106 10.99 -10.52 -23.19
N THR A 107 10.51 -11.52 -23.90
CA THR A 107 10.12 -11.40 -25.32
C THR A 107 8.93 -10.46 -25.50
N SER A 108 8.11 -10.29 -24.46
CA SER A 108 7.00 -9.32 -24.41
C SER A 108 7.44 -7.88 -24.13
N ALA A 109 8.72 -7.66 -23.77
CA ALA A 109 9.33 -6.36 -23.55
C ALA A 109 10.55 -6.21 -24.48
N PRO A 110 10.38 -5.91 -25.78
CA PRO A 110 11.43 -6.04 -26.80
C PRO A 110 12.72 -5.29 -26.51
N ARG A 111 12.64 -4.13 -25.80
CA ARG A 111 13.82 -3.37 -25.41
C ARG A 111 14.68 -4.11 -24.36
N SER A 112 14.10 -4.97 -23.54
CA SER A 112 14.82 -5.78 -22.55
C SER A 112 15.76 -6.79 -23.19
N LEU A 113 15.52 -7.14 -24.47
CA LEU A 113 16.33 -8.08 -25.24
C LEU A 113 17.66 -7.49 -25.74
N TYR A 114 17.87 -6.17 -25.57
CA TYR A 114 19.13 -5.50 -25.87
C TYR A 114 19.94 -5.32 -24.59
N LEU A 115 21.03 -6.08 -24.48
CA LEU A 115 21.88 -6.06 -23.30
C LEU A 115 23.17 -5.29 -23.59
N LYS A 116 23.53 -4.37 -22.68
CA LYS A 116 24.80 -3.64 -22.73
C LYS A 116 25.92 -4.58 -22.30
N VAL A 117 26.93 -4.73 -23.12
CA VAL A 117 28.13 -5.51 -22.84
C VAL A 117 29.37 -4.66 -22.99
N LYS A 118 30.45 -5.03 -22.31
CA LYS A 118 31.75 -4.40 -22.61
C LYS A 118 32.25 -4.93 -23.95
N PRO A 119 32.95 -4.10 -24.74
CA PRO A 119 33.59 -4.56 -25.97
C PRO A 119 34.54 -5.74 -25.67
N GLY A 120 34.41 -6.80 -26.42
CA GLY A 120 35.22 -8.02 -26.34
C GLY A 120 35.16 -8.77 -27.66
N SER A 121 35.97 -9.81 -27.81
CA SER A 121 36.03 -10.64 -29.02
C SER A 121 34.94 -11.69 -29.06
N SER A 122 34.39 -12.08 -27.89
CA SER A 122 33.21 -12.94 -27.80
C SER A 122 32.27 -12.46 -26.68
N VAL A 123 31.01 -12.83 -26.79
CA VAL A 123 29.99 -12.63 -25.76
C VAL A 123 29.31 -13.96 -25.51
N ARG A 124 29.32 -14.39 -24.26
CA ARG A 124 28.64 -15.58 -23.79
C ARG A 124 27.43 -15.20 -22.97
N LEU A 125 26.25 -15.52 -23.49
CA LEU A 125 24.98 -15.32 -22.81
C LEU A 125 24.62 -16.58 -22.02
N TRP A 126 24.74 -16.54 -20.71
CA TRP A 126 24.30 -17.58 -19.79
C TRP A 126 22.80 -17.48 -19.56
N ILE A 127 22.14 -18.64 -19.51
CA ILE A 127 20.73 -18.77 -19.13
C ILE A 127 20.72 -19.23 -17.66
N GLU A 128 20.32 -18.34 -16.77
CA GLU A 128 20.33 -18.54 -15.31
C GLU A 128 18.98 -19.06 -14.81
N GLU A 129 18.50 -20.16 -15.45
CA GLU A 129 17.21 -20.77 -15.17
C GLU A 129 17.39 -22.23 -14.74
N PRO A 130 16.45 -22.78 -13.91
CA PRO A 130 16.53 -24.17 -13.46
C PRO A 130 16.34 -25.18 -14.59
N VAL A 131 16.77 -26.43 -14.32
CA VAL A 131 16.57 -27.56 -15.23
C VAL A 131 15.10 -27.72 -15.59
N GLY A 132 14.82 -27.94 -16.89
CA GLY A 132 13.47 -28.09 -17.42
C GLY A 132 12.81 -26.79 -17.87
N SER A 133 13.41 -25.61 -17.60
CA SER A 133 12.89 -24.33 -18.04
C SER A 133 12.89 -24.23 -19.57
N ARG A 134 11.79 -23.74 -20.13
CA ARG A 134 11.62 -23.54 -21.58
C ARG A 134 11.86 -22.08 -21.93
N ILE A 135 12.91 -21.82 -22.71
CA ILE A 135 13.45 -20.50 -23.01
C ILE A 135 13.10 -20.10 -24.45
N PRO A 136 12.31 -19.03 -24.63
CA PRO A 136 11.82 -18.61 -25.96
C PRO A 136 12.86 -17.82 -26.76
N PHE A 137 14.12 -18.30 -26.83
CA PHE A 137 15.21 -17.66 -27.56
C PHE A 137 15.63 -18.49 -28.76
N SER A 138 15.84 -17.80 -29.92
CA SER A 138 16.33 -18.44 -31.13
C SER A 138 17.83 -18.26 -31.33
N ALA A 139 18.35 -17.05 -31.08
CA ALA A 139 19.74 -16.70 -31.28
C ALA A 139 20.17 -15.51 -30.43
N VAL A 140 21.49 -15.30 -30.33
CA VAL A 140 22.09 -14.06 -29.83
C VAL A 140 22.87 -13.41 -30.96
N ARG A 141 22.72 -12.11 -31.16
CA ARG A 141 23.47 -11.33 -32.14
C ARG A 141 24.33 -10.30 -31.45
N ALA A 142 25.58 -10.18 -31.86
CA ALA A 142 26.49 -9.14 -31.39
C ALA A 142 26.59 -7.99 -32.42
N ASN A 143 27.24 -6.88 -32.07
CA ASN A 143 27.50 -5.70 -32.89
C ASN A 143 26.21 -5.06 -33.46
N VAL A 144 25.14 -5.10 -32.68
CA VAL A 144 23.82 -4.67 -33.13
C VAL A 144 23.57 -3.21 -32.89
N ARG A 145 22.81 -2.58 -33.77
CA ARG A 145 22.23 -1.28 -33.60
C ARG A 145 20.97 -1.38 -32.73
N VAL A 146 20.90 -0.62 -31.63
CA VAL A 146 19.69 -0.51 -30.81
C VAL A 146 18.67 0.36 -31.55
N PRO A 147 17.40 -0.05 -31.71
CA PRO A 147 16.40 0.75 -32.39
C PRO A 147 16.02 1.99 -31.59
N PHE A 148 15.61 3.05 -32.30
CA PHE A 148 15.01 4.23 -31.68
C PHE A 148 13.60 3.87 -31.19
N GLU A 149 13.32 4.16 -29.92
CA GLU A 149 12.02 3.87 -29.31
C GLU A 149 11.46 5.11 -28.63
N PHE A 150 10.35 5.62 -29.13
CA PHE A 150 9.59 6.69 -28.51
C PHE A 150 8.47 6.11 -27.64
N SER A 151 8.50 6.41 -26.31
CA SER A 151 7.49 5.89 -25.38
C SER A 151 6.54 6.97 -24.89
N TRP A 152 5.29 6.89 -25.32
CA TRP A 152 4.23 7.76 -24.82
C TRP A 152 4.01 7.61 -23.31
N LEU A 153 4.28 6.43 -22.74
CA LEU A 153 4.17 6.18 -21.31
C LEU A 153 5.23 6.99 -20.55
N ARG A 154 6.50 6.97 -20.98
CA ARG A 154 7.58 7.78 -20.38
C ARG A 154 7.26 9.27 -20.46
N VAL A 155 6.84 9.74 -21.63
CA VAL A 155 6.44 11.15 -21.84
C VAL A 155 5.29 11.53 -20.91
N SER A 156 4.28 10.67 -20.78
CA SER A 156 3.14 10.91 -19.88
C SER A 156 3.54 10.97 -18.42
N ILE A 157 4.45 10.11 -17.97
CA ILE A 157 4.99 10.11 -16.60
C ILE A 157 5.77 11.41 -16.35
N MET A 158 6.68 11.79 -17.25
CA MET A 158 7.44 13.04 -17.14
C MET A 158 6.52 14.26 -17.14
N ALA A 159 5.49 14.27 -17.99
CA ALA A 159 4.50 15.35 -18.03
C ALA A 159 3.67 15.41 -16.74
N ALA A 160 3.28 14.29 -16.17
CA ALA A 160 2.57 14.23 -14.89
C ALA A 160 3.42 14.77 -13.74
N VAL A 161 4.69 14.38 -13.66
CA VAL A 161 5.64 14.91 -12.66
C VAL A 161 5.82 16.43 -12.83
N ALA A 162 6.02 16.88 -14.05
CA ALA A 162 6.18 18.31 -14.35
C ALA A 162 4.91 19.10 -14.00
N LEU A 163 3.73 18.55 -14.24
CA LEU A 163 2.44 19.14 -13.86
C LEU A 163 2.30 19.24 -12.35
N LEU A 164 2.61 18.19 -11.60
CA LEU A 164 2.55 18.22 -10.12
C LEU A 164 3.50 19.30 -9.57
N VAL A 165 4.73 19.36 -10.05
CA VAL A 165 5.68 20.41 -9.68
C VAL A 165 5.14 21.80 -10.03
N ALA A 166 4.57 21.99 -11.21
CA ALA A 166 4.00 23.26 -11.64
C ALA A 166 2.79 23.69 -10.78
N LEU A 167 1.94 22.73 -10.38
CA LEU A 167 0.77 22.97 -9.53
C LEU A 167 1.18 23.30 -8.08
N TRP A 168 2.20 22.65 -7.54
CA TRP A 168 2.63 22.81 -6.16
C TRP A 168 3.75 23.85 -5.95
N ARG A 169 4.42 24.31 -7.00
CA ARG A 169 5.49 25.31 -6.87
C ARG A 169 5.01 26.55 -6.07
N PRO A 170 5.85 27.12 -5.22
CA PRO A 170 5.53 28.37 -4.52
C PRO A 170 5.07 29.46 -5.50
N GLY A 171 3.97 30.13 -5.17
CA GLY A 171 3.40 31.16 -6.04
C GLY A 171 2.43 30.67 -7.12
N SER A 172 2.19 29.36 -7.26
CA SER A 172 1.12 28.84 -8.15
C SER A 172 -0.25 29.35 -7.74
N ALA A 173 -1.22 29.30 -8.66
CA ALA A 173 -2.60 29.71 -8.38
C ALA A 173 -3.23 28.92 -7.23
N LEU A 174 -2.86 27.63 -7.07
CA LEU A 174 -3.41 26.77 -6.02
C LEU A 174 -3.10 27.24 -4.59
N TRP A 175 -1.99 27.98 -4.39
CA TRP A 175 -1.66 28.60 -3.09
C TRP A 175 -2.54 29.81 -2.74
N ARG A 176 -3.18 30.42 -3.76
CA ARG A 176 -4.07 31.59 -3.60
C ARG A 176 -5.53 31.20 -3.44
N ILE A 177 -5.92 30.02 -3.94
CA ILE A 177 -7.29 29.51 -3.83
C ILE A 177 -7.50 28.93 -2.43
N ARG A 178 -8.41 29.53 -1.66
CA ARG A 178 -8.81 29.01 -0.33
C ARG A 178 -9.63 27.74 -0.45
N LEU A 179 -9.39 26.83 0.48
CA LEU A 179 -10.21 25.62 0.61
C LEU A 179 -11.65 25.98 0.99
N ASN A 180 -12.61 25.60 0.18
CA ASN A 180 -14.04 25.73 0.46
C ASN A 180 -14.78 24.42 0.12
N PRO A 181 -15.02 23.55 1.11
CA PRO A 181 -15.71 22.28 0.89
C PRO A 181 -17.14 22.40 0.38
N ALA A 182 -17.77 23.59 0.54
CA ALA A 182 -19.11 23.88 0.02
C ALA A 182 -19.10 24.24 -1.48
N SER A 183 -17.95 24.62 -2.04
CA SER A 183 -17.82 25.04 -3.44
C SER A 183 -18.03 23.87 -4.40
N VAL A 184 -19.00 23.96 -5.29
CA VAL A 184 -19.27 22.97 -6.34
C VAL A 184 -18.04 22.80 -7.26
N ARG A 185 -17.35 23.90 -7.61
CA ARG A 185 -16.13 23.85 -8.45
C ARG A 185 -15.01 23.05 -7.78
N GLN A 186 -14.81 23.19 -6.45
CA GLN A 186 -13.78 22.43 -5.74
C GLN A 186 -14.17 20.96 -5.54
N ARG A 187 -15.45 20.64 -5.43
CA ARG A 187 -15.92 19.24 -5.44
C ARG A 187 -15.64 18.57 -6.79
N TRP A 188 -15.92 19.24 -7.90
CA TRP A 188 -15.56 18.74 -9.23
C TRP A 188 -14.04 18.63 -9.42
N ALA A 189 -13.26 19.58 -8.88
CA ALA A 189 -11.80 19.48 -8.89
C ALA A 189 -11.31 18.25 -8.10
N LEU A 190 -11.95 17.89 -6.97
CA LEU A 190 -11.66 16.67 -6.25
C LEU A 190 -12.01 15.42 -7.06
N VAL A 191 -13.17 15.41 -7.73
CA VAL A 191 -13.56 14.32 -8.64
C VAL A 191 -12.53 14.16 -9.76
N ALA A 192 -12.12 15.26 -10.40
CA ALA A 192 -11.10 15.25 -11.44
C ALA A 192 -9.72 14.79 -10.92
N PHE A 193 -9.38 15.10 -9.67
CA PHE A 193 -8.16 14.62 -9.02
C PHE A 193 -8.20 13.11 -8.77
N LEU A 194 -9.35 12.55 -8.42
CA LEU A 194 -9.54 11.13 -8.17
C LEU A 194 -9.82 10.31 -9.44
N ALA A 195 -10.18 10.97 -10.54
CA ALA A 195 -10.53 10.29 -11.79
C ALA A 195 -9.42 9.37 -12.34
N PRO A 196 -8.12 9.77 -12.37
CA PRO A 196 -7.05 8.87 -12.79
C PRO A 196 -6.97 7.60 -11.94
N LEU A 197 -7.14 7.72 -10.61
CA LEU A 197 -7.17 6.58 -9.71
C LEU A 197 -8.41 5.70 -9.96
N ALA A 198 -9.58 6.30 -10.22
CA ALA A 198 -10.78 5.56 -10.55
C ALA A 198 -10.63 4.79 -11.87
N ILE A 199 -10.06 5.42 -12.90
CA ILE A 199 -9.77 4.78 -14.19
C ILE A 199 -8.79 3.63 -14.00
N TYR A 200 -7.68 3.88 -13.31
CA TYR A 200 -6.68 2.84 -12.99
C TYR A 200 -7.34 1.65 -12.27
N THR A 201 -8.10 1.93 -11.20
CA THR A 201 -8.81 0.88 -10.44
C THR A 201 -9.78 0.10 -11.34
N THR A 202 -10.55 0.78 -12.18
CA THR A 202 -11.50 0.11 -13.09
C THR A 202 -10.77 -0.80 -14.09
N VAL A 203 -9.71 -0.29 -14.73
CA VAL A 203 -8.91 -1.06 -15.70
C VAL A 203 -8.29 -2.29 -15.02
N ARG A 204 -7.73 -2.12 -13.82
CA ARG A 204 -7.15 -3.24 -13.06
C ARG A 204 -8.21 -4.24 -12.62
N VAL A 205 -9.35 -3.80 -12.12
CA VAL A 205 -10.48 -4.67 -11.72
C VAL A 205 -10.96 -5.50 -12.90
N VAL A 206 -11.17 -4.88 -14.06
CA VAL A 206 -11.56 -5.61 -15.28
C VAL A 206 -10.47 -6.61 -15.69
N GLY A 207 -9.20 -6.20 -15.69
CA GLY A 207 -8.07 -7.07 -16.01
C GLY A 207 -7.99 -8.28 -15.07
N GLU A 208 -8.12 -8.06 -13.76
CA GLU A 208 -8.10 -9.14 -12.75
C GLU A 208 -9.25 -10.14 -12.97
N PHE A 209 -10.46 -9.67 -13.31
CA PHE A 209 -11.57 -10.57 -13.63
C PHE A 209 -11.34 -11.40 -14.90
N LEU A 210 -10.66 -10.85 -15.92
CA LEU A 210 -10.42 -11.56 -17.19
C LEU A 210 -9.37 -12.67 -17.06
N VAL A 211 -8.43 -12.54 -16.11
CA VAL A 211 -7.31 -13.49 -15.94
C VAL A 211 -7.40 -14.29 -14.64
N SER A 212 -8.39 -14.01 -13.79
CA SER A 212 -8.49 -14.65 -12.49
C SER A 212 -8.86 -16.13 -12.59
N GLY A 213 -8.18 -16.91 -11.78
CA GLY A 213 -8.47 -18.30 -11.48
C GLY A 213 -8.13 -18.59 -10.02
N PRO A 214 -8.40 -19.81 -9.52
CA PRO A 214 -7.99 -20.20 -8.19
C PRO A 214 -6.47 -20.07 -8.02
N LEU A 215 -6.05 -19.38 -6.96
CA LEU A 215 -4.63 -19.18 -6.63
C LEU A 215 -4.18 -20.22 -5.61
N VAL A 216 -4.23 -21.49 -6.01
CA VAL A 216 -3.87 -22.64 -5.18
C VAL A 216 -2.67 -23.36 -5.77
N PHE A 217 -1.62 -23.48 -4.98
CA PHE A 217 -0.34 -24.10 -5.35
C PHE A 217 -0.08 -25.30 -4.43
N PRO A 218 -0.54 -26.50 -4.78
CA PRO A 218 -0.35 -27.70 -3.97
C PRO A 218 1.12 -28.14 -4.00
N ASN A 219 1.64 -28.53 -2.84
CA ASN A 219 2.96 -29.15 -2.72
C ASN A 219 2.82 -30.43 -1.87
N PRO A 220 2.99 -31.62 -2.46
CA PRO A 220 2.84 -32.88 -1.75
C PRO A 220 3.82 -33.08 -0.58
N HIS A 221 5.01 -32.48 -0.66
CA HIS A 221 6.07 -32.56 0.36
C HIS A 221 6.28 -31.26 1.12
N GLY A 222 5.23 -30.44 1.21
CA GLY A 222 5.29 -29.16 1.90
C GLY A 222 3.90 -28.55 2.07
N TYR A 223 3.87 -27.27 2.30
CA TYR A 223 2.61 -26.55 2.44
C TYR A 223 1.92 -26.34 1.09
N THR A 224 0.59 -26.51 1.07
CA THR A 224 -0.26 -25.98 0.00
C THR A 224 -0.50 -24.50 0.24
N TYR A 225 -0.08 -23.67 -0.70
CA TYR A 225 -0.35 -22.23 -0.67
C TYR A 225 -1.69 -21.97 -1.37
N ASP A 226 -2.65 -21.46 -0.61
CA ASP A 226 -3.99 -21.09 -1.09
C ASP A 226 -4.24 -19.63 -0.71
N PHE A 227 -4.37 -18.75 -1.71
CA PHE A 227 -4.51 -17.31 -1.52
C PHE A 227 -5.98 -16.85 -1.55
N ASP A 228 -6.95 -17.77 -1.65
CA ASP A 228 -8.38 -17.48 -1.79
C ASP A 228 -9.17 -17.60 -0.47
N GLN A 229 -8.48 -17.42 0.68
CA GLN A 229 -9.07 -17.60 2.02
C GLN A 229 -10.41 -16.89 2.24
N TYR A 230 -10.55 -15.64 1.77
CA TYR A 230 -11.78 -14.86 1.97
C TYR A 230 -12.96 -15.41 1.15
N ASP A 231 -12.69 -15.96 -0.03
CA ASP A 231 -13.71 -16.60 -0.85
C ASP A 231 -14.17 -17.92 -0.24
N HIS A 232 -13.25 -18.72 0.33
CA HIS A 232 -13.58 -19.90 1.11
C HIS A 232 -14.45 -19.57 2.34
N VAL A 233 -14.16 -18.48 3.05
CA VAL A 233 -15.02 -18.01 4.15
C VAL A 233 -16.40 -17.67 3.64
N ALA A 234 -16.53 -16.97 2.52
CA ALA A 234 -17.83 -16.62 1.93
C ALA A 234 -18.61 -17.86 1.51
N GLN A 235 -17.96 -18.84 0.89
CA GLN A 235 -18.57 -20.12 0.52
C GLN A 235 -19.09 -20.89 1.74
N SER A 236 -18.28 -20.99 2.78
CA SER A 236 -18.64 -21.70 4.00
C SER A 236 -19.81 -21.04 4.71
N LEU A 237 -19.84 -19.71 4.77
CA LEU A 237 -20.96 -18.95 5.35
C LEU A 237 -22.27 -19.15 4.55
N LEU A 238 -22.22 -19.23 3.22
CA LEU A 238 -23.39 -19.56 2.39
C LEU A 238 -23.92 -20.97 2.69
N ASN A 239 -23.02 -21.90 3.03
CA ASN A 239 -23.37 -23.26 3.43
C ASN A 239 -23.76 -23.37 4.93
N GLY A 240 -23.88 -22.24 5.65
CA GLY A 240 -24.22 -22.19 7.07
C GLY A 240 -23.13 -22.72 8.01
N ARG A 241 -21.86 -22.69 7.59
CA ARG A 241 -20.71 -23.18 8.35
C ARG A 241 -19.79 -22.05 8.76
N VAL A 242 -19.14 -22.22 9.92
CA VAL A 242 -18.12 -21.26 10.42
C VAL A 242 -16.69 -21.73 10.16
N TRP A 243 -16.51 -22.99 9.74
CA TRP A 243 -15.24 -23.57 9.29
C TRP A 243 -15.17 -23.63 7.77
N LEU A 244 -13.98 -23.73 7.20
CA LEU A 244 -13.76 -23.78 5.77
C LEU A 244 -14.00 -25.21 5.23
N ASP A 245 -14.65 -25.30 4.07
CA ASP A 245 -14.90 -26.56 3.36
C ASP A 245 -13.63 -27.03 2.63
N LEU A 246 -12.53 -27.18 3.37
CA LEU A 246 -11.24 -27.65 2.86
C LEU A 246 -10.99 -29.10 3.32
N PRO A 247 -10.29 -29.91 2.52
CA PRO A 247 -10.02 -31.30 2.88
C PRO A 247 -9.12 -31.39 4.11
N VAL A 248 -9.44 -32.31 4.99
CA VAL A 248 -8.60 -32.67 6.15
C VAL A 248 -8.16 -34.12 5.96
N SER A 249 -6.85 -34.34 5.82
CA SER A 249 -6.33 -35.71 5.72
C SER A 249 -6.48 -36.45 7.04
N PRO A 250 -6.76 -37.77 7.01
CA PRO A 250 -6.89 -38.57 8.22
C PRO A 250 -5.66 -38.54 9.11
N GLU A 251 -4.46 -38.47 8.52
CA GLU A 251 -3.17 -38.39 9.22
C GLU A 251 -3.05 -37.08 10.02
N LEU A 252 -3.47 -35.94 9.43
CA LEU A 252 -3.49 -34.66 10.13
C LEU A 252 -4.52 -34.67 11.26
N ALA A 253 -5.73 -35.21 11.01
CA ALA A 253 -6.79 -35.25 12.01
C ALA A 253 -6.43 -36.12 13.22
N GLN A 254 -5.61 -37.18 13.03
CA GLN A 254 -5.18 -38.09 14.07
C GLN A 254 -3.84 -37.72 14.72
N ALA A 255 -3.16 -36.66 14.21
CA ALA A 255 -1.89 -36.22 14.76
C ALA A 255 -2.07 -35.75 16.21
N ALA A 256 -1.20 -36.24 17.12
CA ALA A 256 -1.26 -35.88 18.54
C ALA A 256 -1.07 -34.38 18.79
N ASN A 257 -0.19 -33.74 18.01
CA ASN A 257 -0.02 -32.29 17.99
C ASN A 257 0.26 -31.83 16.54
N PRO A 258 -0.75 -31.45 15.78
CA PRO A 258 -0.57 -30.99 14.39
C PRO A 258 0.22 -29.66 14.28
N HIS A 259 0.37 -28.91 15.37
CA HIS A 259 1.10 -27.63 15.39
C HIS A 259 2.60 -27.83 15.60
N ASP A 260 3.07 -29.00 16.05
CA ASP A 260 4.47 -29.32 16.20
C ASP A 260 5.15 -29.45 14.83
N ILE A 261 6.27 -28.75 14.65
CA ILE A 261 7.01 -28.69 13.38
C ILE A 261 7.54 -30.08 12.99
N LEU A 262 8.01 -30.88 13.97
CA LEU A 262 8.56 -32.21 13.72
C LEU A 262 7.45 -33.15 13.23
N VAL A 263 6.27 -33.09 13.85
CA VAL A 263 5.10 -33.87 13.42
C VAL A 263 4.69 -33.47 12.00
N ARG A 264 4.66 -32.17 11.68
CA ARG A 264 4.37 -31.71 10.31
C ARG A 264 5.43 -32.15 9.30
N GLY A 265 6.70 -32.15 9.69
CA GLY A 265 7.79 -32.68 8.86
C GLY A 265 7.54 -34.14 8.46
N GLN A 266 7.18 -35.00 9.43
CA GLN A 266 6.83 -36.41 9.16
C GLN A 266 5.59 -36.55 8.26
N LEU A 267 4.58 -35.68 8.44
CA LEU A 267 3.40 -35.66 7.58
C LEU A 267 3.76 -35.29 6.13
N PHE A 268 4.66 -34.33 5.93
CA PHE A 268 5.16 -33.96 4.60
C PHE A 268 5.96 -35.07 3.91
N GLU A 269 6.77 -35.82 4.66
CA GLU A 269 7.51 -36.96 4.13
C GLU A 269 6.60 -38.02 3.51
N SER A 270 5.41 -38.20 4.05
CA SER A 270 4.44 -39.15 3.52
C SER A 270 3.91 -38.79 2.13
N GLY A 271 3.96 -37.51 1.74
CA GLY A 271 3.43 -36.99 0.48
C GLY A 271 1.90 -37.09 0.31
N LYS A 272 1.19 -37.53 1.36
CA LYS A 272 -0.26 -37.78 1.33
C LYS A 272 -1.07 -36.73 2.07
N THR A 273 -0.42 -35.90 2.89
CA THR A 273 -1.09 -34.97 3.78
C THR A 273 -1.04 -33.56 3.19
N GLN A 274 -2.21 -32.97 2.98
CA GLN A 274 -2.31 -31.58 2.57
C GLN A 274 -2.43 -30.67 3.79
N ILE A 275 -1.47 -29.76 3.97
CA ILE A 275 -1.46 -28.74 5.02
C ILE A 275 -1.47 -27.37 4.35
N PHE A 276 -2.49 -26.57 4.64
CA PHE A 276 -2.63 -25.24 4.07
C PHE A 276 -1.76 -24.22 4.81
N TRP A 277 -0.95 -23.50 4.07
CA TRP A 277 -0.07 -22.45 4.59
C TRP A 277 -0.88 -21.29 5.13
N ASP A 278 -0.58 -20.92 6.38
CA ASP A 278 -1.16 -19.74 7.04
C ASP A 278 -2.69 -19.76 7.19
N TYR A 279 -3.23 -20.98 7.30
CA TYR A 279 -4.61 -21.24 7.76
C TYR A 279 -4.58 -21.71 9.21
N ALA A 280 -5.62 -21.40 9.98
CA ALA A 280 -5.77 -21.91 11.33
C ALA A 280 -6.38 -23.32 11.30
N PHE A 281 -5.76 -24.29 11.99
CA PHE A 281 -6.28 -25.64 12.17
C PHE A 281 -6.67 -25.86 13.62
N TYR A 282 -7.96 -26.06 13.89
CA TYR A 282 -8.47 -26.19 15.26
C TYR A 282 -9.65 -27.17 15.29
N GLY A 283 -9.66 -28.09 16.29
CA GLY A 283 -10.76 -29.03 16.47
C GLY A 283 -11.05 -29.91 15.24
N GLY A 284 -10.04 -30.22 14.41
CA GLY A 284 -10.19 -31.03 13.20
C GLY A 284 -10.77 -30.29 11.99
N HIS A 285 -10.81 -28.95 12.03
CA HIS A 285 -11.32 -28.12 10.94
C HIS A 285 -10.34 -27.00 10.58
N TRP A 286 -10.43 -26.54 9.32
CA TRP A 286 -9.70 -25.38 8.83
C TRP A 286 -10.51 -24.11 9.05
N TYR A 287 -9.82 -23.03 9.43
CA TYR A 287 -10.40 -21.70 9.61
C TYR A 287 -9.48 -20.63 9.01
N SER A 288 -10.09 -19.51 8.62
CA SER A 288 -9.35 -18.27 8.45
C SER A 288 -9.25 -17.54 9.78
N TYR A 289 -8.06 -17.14 10.20
CA TYR A 289 -7.86 -16.29 11.38
C TYR A 289 -8.04 -14.80 11.07
N PHE A 290 -8.14 -14.45 9.79
CA PHE A 290 -8.45 -13.09 9.38
C PHE A 290 -9.88 -12.69 9.72
N GLY A 291 -10.09 -11.39 9.89
CA GLY A 291 -11.41 -10.86 10.23
C GLY A 291 -12.45 -11.13 9.14
N VAL A 292 -13.67 -11.49 9.55
CA VAL A 292 -14.76 -11.93 8.68
C VAL A 292 -15.48 -10.79 7.94
N VAL A 293 -15.36 -9.55 8.40
CA VAL A 293 -16.13 -8.40 7.84
C VAL A 293 -15.88 -8.20 6.34
N PRO A 294 -14.65 -8.26 5.80
CA PRO A 294 -14.46 -8.17 4.36
C PRO A 294 -15.17 -9.30 3.60
N ALA A 295 -15.11 -10.54 4.12
CA ALA A 295 -15.82 -11.68 3.51
C ALA A 295 -17.34 -11.43 3.45
N VAL A 296 -17.95 -10.97 4.55
CA VAL A 296 -19.40 -10.72 4.64
C VAL A 296 -19.86 -9.55 3.76
N LEU A 297 -19.04 -8.53 3.58
CA LEU A 297 -19.46 -7.30 2.87
C LEU A 297 -19.14 -7.31 1.37
N PHE A 298 -18.15 -8.07 0.93
CA PHE A 298 -17.71 -8.09 -0.46
C PHE A 298 -17.82 -9.48 -1.10
N PHE A 299 -17.20 -10.50 -0.53
CA PHE A 299 -17.14 -11.83 -1.12
C PHE A 299 -18.49 -12.58 -1.05
N LEU A 300 -19.14 -12.57 0.11
CA LEU A 300 -20.42 -13.23 0.31
C LEU A 300 -21.54 -12.68 -0.59
N PRO A 301 -21.77 -11.35 -0.68
CA PRO A 301 -22.79 -10.81 -1.58
C PRO A 301 -22.47 -11.08 -3.05
N PHE A 302 -21.20 -10.99 -3.47
CA PHE A 302 -20.82 -11.29 -4.83
C PHE A 302 -21.11 -12.75 -5.19
N ARG A 303 -20.71 -13.68 -4.31
CA ARG A 303 -20.95 -15.11 -4.50
C ARG A 303 -22.45 -15.44 -4.46
N ALA A 304 -23.20 -14.85 -3.54
CA ALA A 304 -24.65 -15.03 -3.44
C ALA A 304 -25.39 -14.51 -4.67
N ILE A 305 -25.00 -13.35 -5.20
CA ILE A 305 -25.62 -12.79 -6.41
C ILE A 305 -25.26 -13.65 -7.63
N THR A 306 -24.01 -14.04 -7.79
CA THR A 306 -23.55 -14.84 -8.93
C THR A 306 -24.07 -16.28 -8.90
N SER A 307 -24.49 -16.79 -7.73
CA SER A 307 -25.15 -18.10 -7.61
C SER A 307 -26.49 -18.17 -8.33
N LEU A 308 -27.10 -17.04 -8.70
CA LEU A 308 -28.33 -16.99 -9.49
C LEU A 308 -28.16 -17.53 -10.92
N TRP A 309 -26.95 -17.54 -11.47
CA TRP A 309 -26.67 -18.05 -12.82
C TRP A 309 -25.49 -19.03 -12.90
N THR A 310 -24.66 -19.13 -11.83
CA THR A 310 -23.55 -20.10 -11.76
C THR A 310 -23.72 -20.95 -10.50
N PRO A 311 -23.90 -22.27 -10.59
CA PRO A 311 -24.03 -23.14 -9.41
C PRO A 311 -22.85 -22.95 -8.45
N GLY A 312 -23.13 -22.63 -7.18
CA GLY A 312 -22.13 -22.33 -6.15
C GLY A 312 -21.56 -20.92 -6.17
N GLY A 313 -21.99 -20.07 -7.11
CA GLY A 313 -21.51 -18.70 -7.28
C GLY A 313 -20.11 -18.61 -7.88
N MET A 314 -19.76 -17.42 -8.35
CA MET A 314 -18.42 -17.13 -8.87
C MET A 314 -17.49 -16.67 -7.73
N MET A 315 -16.21 -16.98 -7.85
CA MET A 315 -15.17 -16.49 -6.97
C MET A 315 -14.93 -14.98 -7.21
N LEU A 316 -14.89 -14.21 -6.13
CA LEU A 316 -14.40 -12.82 -6.20
C LEU A 316 -12.88 -12.83 -6.05
N PRO A 317 -12.10 -12.35 -7.05
CA PRO A 317 -10.66 -12.25 -6.89
C PRO A 317 -10.28 -11.37 -5.70
N THR A 318 -9.37 -11.83 -4.86
CA THR A 318 -8.88 -11.09 -3.68
C THR A 318 -8.30 -9.73 -4.07
N SER A 319 -7.59 -9.67 -5.19
CA SER A 319 -7.04 -8.44 -5.78
C SER A 319 -8.10 -7.39 -6.09
N VAL A 320 -9.23 -7.81 -6.66
CA VAL A 320 -10.37 -6.92 -6.96
C VAL A 320 -10.93 -6.30 -5.68
N CYS A 321 -11.12 -7.10 -4.64
CA CYS A 321 -11.61 -6.62 -3.36
C CYS A 321 -10.68 -5.56 -2.76
N ILE A 322 -9.36 -5.79 -2.77
CA ILE A 322 -8.36 -4.83 -2.27
C ILE A 322 -8.40 -3.54 -3.09
N LEU A 323 -8.39 -3.62 -4.42
CA LEU A 323 -8.43 -2.44 -5.30
C LEU A 323 -9.66 -1.56 -5.03
N LEU A 324 -10.84 -2.17 -4.84
CA LEU A 324 -12.07 -1.46 -4.51
C LEU A 324 -11.99 -0.79 -3.13
N MET A 325 -11.53 -1.51 -2.10
CA MET A 325 -11.37 -0.97 -0.75
C MET A 325 -10.34 0.15 -0.71
N MET A 326 -9.23 0.03 -1.43
CA MET A 326 -8.19 1.06 -1.51
C MET A 326 -8.66 2.31 -2.25
N PHE A 327 -9.49 2.16 -3.29
CA PHE A 327 -10.14 3.28 -3.94
C PHE A 327 -11.09 4.03 -2.98
N LEU A 328 -11.94 3.28 -2.26
CA LEU A 328 -12.84 3.87 -1.25
C LEU A 328 -12.06 4.51 -0.11
N PHE A 329 -10.98 3.88 0.36
CA PHE A 329 -10.07 4.47 1.33
C PHE A 329 -9.53 5.82 0.84
N ALA A 330 -9.02 5.90 -0.40
CA ALA A 330 -8.49 7.14 -0.95
C ALA A 330 -9.55 8.26 -0.99
N VAL A 331 -10.80 7.93 -1.36
CA VAL A 331 -11.94 8.86 -1.34
C VAL A 331 -12.19 9.35 0.09
N PHE A 332 -12.33 8.44 1.06
CA PHE A 332 -12.64 8.81 2.44
C PHE A 332 -11.47 9.51 3.14
N ALA A 333 -10.22 9.15 2.81
CA ALA A 333 -9.02 9.86 3.26
C ALA A 333 -9.01 11.32 2.78
N CYS A 334 -9.30 11.57 1.49
CA CYS A 334 -9.45 12.91 0.96
C CYS A 334 -10.54 13.71 1.72
N LEU A 335 -11.71 13.12 1.91
CA LEU A 335 -12.82 13.76 2.62
C LEU A 335 -12.49 14.05 4.08
N LEU A 336 -11.81 13.11 4.76
CA LEU A 336 -11.34 13.25 6.14
C LEU A 336 -10.33 14.40 6.26
N VAL A 337 -9.27 14.39 5.45
CA VAL A 337 -8.21 15.39 5.49
C VAL A 337 -8.72 16.78 5.10
N ILE A 338 -9.57 16.89 4.09
CA ILE A 338 -10.23 18.17 3.71
C ILE A 338 -10.99 18.73 4.91
N ARG A 339 -11.74 17.89 5.61
CA ARG A 339 -12.53 18.34 6.75
C ARG A 339 -11.66 18.72 7.97
N LEU A 340 -10.64 17.95 8.26
CA LEU A 340 -9.65 18.28 9.31
C LEU A 340 -8.93 19.60 8.98
N THR A 341 -8.45 19.76 7.74
CA THR A 341 -7.77 20.97 7.28
C THR A 341 -8.67 22.19 7.40
N HIS A 342 -9.93 22.10 6.93
CA HIS A 342 -10.88 23.20 6.99
C HIS A 342 -11.21 23.63 8.43
N ARG A 343 -11.30 22.68 9.36
CA ARG A 343 -11.54 22.98 10.79
C ARG A 343 -10.32 23.61 11.45
N LEU A 344 -9.14 23.12 11.14
CA LEU A 344 -7.89 23.53 11.77
C LEU A 344 -7.40 24.86 11.23
N CYS A 345 -7.50 25.05 9.94
CA CYS A 345 -7.02 26.23 9.21
C CYS A 345 -8.02 26.63 8.12
N PRO A 346 -9.10 27.39 8.46
CA PRO A 346 -10.16 27.77 7.53
C PRO A 346 -9.66 28.57 6.30
N ASN A 347 -8.48 29.17 6.41
CA ASN A 347 -7.81 29.89 5.32
C ASN A 347 -6.77 29.04 4.58
N ALA A 348 -6.70 27.73 4.84
CA ALA A 348 -5.78 26.87 4.11
C ALA A 348 -6.01 26.94 2.61
N SER A 349 -4.95 26.87 1.84
CA SER A 349 -5.03 26.83 0.38
C SER A 349 -5.31 25.43 -0.14
N VAL A 350 -5.82 25.33 -1.37
CA VAL A 350 -5.99 24.06 -2.07
C VAL A 350 -4.65 23.35 -2.25
N ALA A 351 -3.56 24.09 -2.52
CA ALA A 351 -2.21 23.52 -2.60
C ALA A 351 -1.79 22.84 -1.28
N ALA A 352 -1.89 23.53 -0.14
CA ALA A 352 -1.54 22.96 1.15
C ALA A 352 -2.40 21.74 1.49
N THR A 353 -3.70 21.80 1.18
CA THR A 353 -4.63 20.68 1.41
C THR A 353 -4.25 19.45 0.60
N SER A 354 -3.95 19.62 -0.71
CA SER A 354 -3.54 18.50 -1.56
C SER A 354 -2.20 17.89 -1.12
N ILE A 355 -1.24 18.70 -0.67
CA ILE A 355 0.03 18.22 -0.11
C ILE A 355 -0.21 17.37 1.13
N VAL A 356 -1.08 17.82 2.05
CA VAL A 356 -1.40 17.07 3.27
C VAL A 356 -2.18 15.77 2.96
N ILE A 357 -3.05 15.77 1.95
CA ILE A 357 -3.72 14.55 1.48
C ILE A 357 -2.68 13.52 1.04
N VAL A 358 -1.73 13.91 0.19
CA VAL A 358 -0.70 12.96 -0.30
C VAL A 358 0.20 12.50 0.84
N MET A 359 0.60 13.39 1.76
CA MET A 359 1.34 13.00 2.98
C MET A 359 0.55 11.98 3.81
N PHE A 360 -0.76 12.14 3.96
CA PHE A 360 -1.62 11.20 4.68
C PHE A 360 -1.68 9.84 4.00
N LEU A 361 -1.84 9.80 2.66
CA LEU A 361 -1.86 8.55 1.89
C LEU A 361 -0.52 7.81 1.96
N LEU A 362 0.61 8.52 1.84
CA LEU A 362 1.94 7.93 1.99
C LEU A 362 2.17 7.42 3.42
N GLY A 363 1.77 8.21 4.44
CA GLY A 363 1.84 7.81 5.84
C GLY A 363 0.99 6.58 6.16
N SER A 364 -0.11 6.39 5.47
CA SER A 364 -0.97 5.20 5.59
C SER A 364 -0.41 3.95 4.89
N ASN A 365 0.79 4.02 4.32
CA ASN A 365 1.42 2.95 3.53
C ASN A 365 0.55 2.45 2.36
N ALA A 366 -0.23 3.38 1.76
CA ALA A 366 -1.20 3.04 0.71
C ALA A 366 -0.54 2.44 -0.53
N SER A 367 0.66 2.89 -0.90
CA SER A 367 1.42 2.35 -2.05
C SER A 367 1.72 0.87 -1.87
N TYR A 368 2.12 0.45 -0.65
CA TYR A 368 2.36 -0.96 -0.34
C TYR A 368 1.14 -1.84 -0.62
N LEU A 369 -0.06 -1.43 -0.17
CA LEU A 369 -1.29 -2.19 -0.37
C LEU A 369 -1.73 -2.22 -1.85
N HIS A 370 -1.36 -1.23 -2.66
CA HIS A 370 -1.67 -1.20 -4.09
C HIS A 370 -0.79 -2.14 -4.93
N PHE A 371 0.43 -2.42 -4.53
CA PHE A 371 1.25 -3.38 -5.27
C PHE A 371 1.17 -4.81 -4.69
N ARG A 372 0.74 -4.96 -3.43
CA ARG A 372 0.60 -6.26 -2.77
C ARG A 372 -0.87 -6.66 -2.66
N LEU A 373 -1.40 -7.22 -3.74
CA LEU A 373 -2.83 -7.55 -3.88
C LEU A 373 -3.15 -9.00 -3.43
N ASN A 374 -2.71 -9.39 -2.24
CA ASN A 374 -2.98 -10.72 -1.68
C ASN A 374 -3.82 -10.65 -0.40
N PHE A 375 -4.25 -11.80 0.11
CA PHE A 375 -5.17 -11.88 1.26
C PHE A 375 -4.64 -11.19 2.53
N TYR A 376 -3.31 -11.07 2.70
CA TYR A 376 -2.72 -10.31 3.82
C TYR A 376 -3.03 -8.81 3.77
N SER A 377 -3.29 -8.25 2.60
CA SER A 377 -3.61 -6.83 2.43
C SER A 377 -5.08 -6.50 2.70
N VAL A 378 -5.98 -7.50 2.61
CA VAL A 378 -7.43 -7.31 2.79
C VAL A 378 -7.79 -6.70 4.15
N PRO A 379 -7.27 -7.18 5.31
CA PRO A 379 -7.62 -6.64 6.61
C PRO A 379 -7.22 -5.17 6.75
N PHE A 380 -6.05 -4.80 6.23
CA PHE A 380 -5.54 -3.41 6.28
C PHE A 380 -6.34 -2.48 5.38
N ALA A 381 -6.61 -2.88 4.14
CA ALA A 381 -7.39 -2.09 3.20
C ALA A 381 -8.81 -1.83 3.72
N ALA A 382 -9.46 -2.86 4.26
CA ALA A 382 -10.77 -2.75 4.88
C ALA A 382 -10.74 -1.81 6.11
N SER A 383 -9.76 -1.98 7.00
CA SER A 383 -9.66 -1.18 8.21
C SER A 383 -9.32 0.28 7.92
N LEU A 384 -8.44 0.58 6.97
CA LEU A 384 -8.17 1.95 6.53
C LEU A 384 -9.44 2.60 5.94
N MET A 385 -10.20 1.87 5.12
CA MET A 385 -11.45 2.34 4.54
C MET A 385 -12.49 2.65 5.64
N PHE A 386 -12.77 1.71 6.54
CA PHE A 386 -13.76 1.90 7.61
C PHE A 386 -13.35 2.97 8.62
N THR A 387 -12.07 3.03 8.97
CA THR A 387 -11.55 4.03 9.91
C THR A 387 -11.66 5.44 9.35
N THR A 388 -11.22 5.64 8.09
CA THR A 388 -11.30 6.98 7.48
C THR A 388 -12.75 7.43 7.24
N LEU A 389 -13.62 6.52 6.83
CA LEU A 389 -15.07 6.77 6.73
C LEU A 389 -15.66 7.10 8.10
N GLY A 390 -15.38 6.29 9.12
CA GLY A 390 -15.89 6.47 10.48
C GLY A 390 -15.47 7.80 11.09
N LEU A 391 -14.19 8.17 10.99
CA LEU A 391 -13.67 9.44 11.47
C LEU A 391 -14.26 10.63 10.69
N TRP A 392 -14.40 10.52 9.38
CA TRP A 392 -15.06 11.55 8.58
C TRP A 392 -16.52 11.76 9.00
N LEU A 393 -17.28 10.67 9.23
CA LEU A 393 -18.66 10.74 9.73
C LEU A 393 -18.73 11.36 11.12
N TRP A 394 -17.83 11.02 12.03
CA TRP A 394 -17.77 11.65 13.35
C TRP A 394 -17.46 13.15 13.26
N LEU A 395 -16.53 13.53 12.42
CA LEU A 395 -16.29 14.96 12.17
C LEU A 395 -17.52 15.63 11.52
N LYS A 396 -18.31 14.92 10.74
CA LYS A 396 -19.54 15.43 10.15
C LYS A 396 -20.70 15.51 11.17
N ALA A 397 -20.62 14.78 12.28
CA ALA A 397 -21.62 14.82 13.34
C ALA A 397 -21.70 16.19 14.03
N THR A 398 -20.60 16.96 14.06
CA THR A 398 -20.60 18.35 14.53
C THR A 398 -20.70 19.31 13.34
N PRO A 399 -21.67 20.27 13.32
CA PRO A 399 -21.81 21.24 12.24
C PRO A 399 -20.59 22.18 12.17
N GLU A 400 -20.32 22.70 11.00
CA GLU A 400 -19.32 23.76 10.81
C GLU A 400 -19.90 25.08 11.27
N ARG A 401 -19.17 25.88 12.07
CA ARG A 401 -19.54 27.24 12.41
C ARG A 401 -19.45 28.09 11.13
N HIS A 402 -20.60 28.49 10.61
CA HIS A 402 -20.68 29.54 9.59
C HIS A 402 -20.95 30.85 10.31
N PRO A 403 -20.00 31.80 10.35
CA PRO A 403 -20.30 33.14 10.86
C PRO A 403 -21.33 33.78 9.90
N GLY A 404 -22.55 34.00 10.35
CA GLY A 404 -23.54 34.82 9.67
C GLY A 404 -24.75 34.11 9.02
N ARG A 405 -24.94 32.80 9.18
CA ARG A 405 -26.22 32.15 8.84
C ARG A 405 -26.85 31.58 10.09
N GLY A 406 -28.12 31.99 10.31
CA GLY A 406 -28.96 31.46 11.40
C GLY A 406 -28.91 29.91 11.41
N GLU A 407 -28.80 29.35 12.58
CA GLU A 407 -28.71 27.91 12.81
C GLU A 407 -29.95 27.20 12.25
N HIS A 408 -29.83 26.58 11.09
CA HIS A 408 -30.79 25.54 10.72
C HIS A 408 -30.41 24.27 11.48
N VAL A 409 -31.05 24.08 12.63
CA VAL A 409 -30.97 22.86 13.41
C VAL A 409 -31.54 21.71 12.60
N HIS A 410 -30.72 20.79 12.16
CA HIS A 410 -31.16 19.58 11.48
C HIS A 410 -32.09 18.75 12.39
N VAL A 411 -33.25 18.34 11.90
CA VAL A 411 -34.14 17.41 12.58
C VAL A 411 -33.35 16.17 13.03
N GLY A 412 -33.33 15.92 14.34
CA GLY A 412 -32.58 14.83 14.95
C GLY A 412 -31.23 15.25 15.57
N SER A 413 -30.92 16.55 15.66
CA SER A 413 -29.74 17.03 16.39
C SER A 413 -29.96 16.99 17.90
N TRP A 414 -28.88 16.74 18.63
CA TRP A 414 -28.83 16.79 20.09
C TRP A 414 -27.86 17.89 20.54
N SER A 415 -28.28 18.73 21.48
CA SER A 415 -27.42 19.78 22.02
C SER A 415 -27.57 19.87 23.54
N VAL A 416 -26.50 20.23 24.21
CA VAL A 416 -26.47 20.67 25.60
C VAL A 416 -26.20 22.17 25.60
N ALA A 417 -26.73 22.91 26.58
CA ALA A 417 -26.50 24.34 26.69
C ALA A 417 -24.99 24.66 26.65
N GLY A 418 -24.58 25.50 25.70
CA GLY A 418 -23.17 25.89 25.50
C GLY A 418 -22.35 24.98 24.60
N ALA A 419 -22.83 23.80 24.20
CA ALA A 419 -22.14 22.91 23.25
C ALA A 419 -22.75 22.98 21.87
N GLN A 420 -21.94 22.69 20.82
CA GLN A 420 -22.44 22.58 19.47
C GLN A 420 -23.39 21.37 19.34
N PRO A 421 -24.48 21.48 18.54
CA PRO A 421 -25.41 20.38 18.29
C PRO A 421 -24.71 19.20 17.62
N LEU A 422 -25.10 17.96 17.97
CA LEU A 422 -24.61 16.72 17.40
C LEU A 422 -25.66 16.06 16.51
N SER A 423 -25.28 15.65 15.32
CA SER A 423 -26.09 14.77 14.48
C SER A 423 -25.92 13.31 14.93
N LEU A 424 -26.97 12.75 15.57
CA LEU A 424 -26.93 11.36 16.06
C LEU A 424 -26.75 10.34 14.93
N ARG A 425 -27.25 10.62 13.72
CA ARG A 425 -27.11 9.74 12.55
C ARG A 425 -25.66 9.57 12.15
N TYR A 426 -24.91 10.64 11.99
CA TYR A 426 -23.48 10.58 11.66
C TYR A 426 -22.65 10.02 12.81
N LEU A 427 -23.05 10.28 14.04
CA LEU A 427 -22.41 9.74 15.23
C LEU A 427 -22.54 8.20 15.25
N ALA A 428 -23.75 7.69 15.04
CA ALA A 428 -24.06 6.26 15.00
C ALA A 428 -23.38 5.53 13.83
N ALA A 429 -23.48 6.11 12.63
CA ALA A 429 -22.85 5.52 11.44
C ALA A 429 -21.32 5.49 11.57
N GLY A 430 -20.70 6.55 12.13
CA GLY A 430 -19.27 6.56 12.40
C GLY A 430 -18.87 5.51 13.43
N ALA A 431 -19.67 5.32 14.49
CA ALA A 431 -19.42 4.29 15.50
C ALA A 431 -19.50 2.87 14.93
N ALA A 432 -20.49 2.59 14.05
CA ALA A 432 -20.59 1.31 13.36
C ALA A 432 -19.38 1.04 12.46
N CYS A 433 -18.92 2.06 11.70
CA CYS A 433 -17.73 1.93 10.87
C CYS A 433 -16.46 1.63 11.68
N ILE A 434 -16.25 2.35 12.80
CA ILE A 434 -15.09 2.09 13.66
C ILE A 434 -15.19 0.70 14.31
N ALA A 435 -16.38 0.28 14.74
CA ALA A 435 -16.62 -1.03 15.33
C ALA A 435 -16.38 -2.19 14.34
N ALA A 436 -16.61 -1.99 13.04
CA ALA A 436 -16.35 -2.99 12.00
C ALA A 436 -14.88 -3.43 11.95
N ASN A 437 -13.96 -2.59 12.42
CA ASN A 437 -12.54 -2.95 12.52
C ASN A 437 -12.29 -4.15 13.43
N PHE A 438 -13.15 -4.44 14.41
CA PHE A 438 -13.04 -5.62 15.25
C PHE A 438 -13.08 -6.92 14.42
N GLY A 439 -13.81 -6.91 13.30
CA GLY A 439 -13.89 -8.02 12.36
C GLY A 439 -13.14 -7.81 11.05
N CYS A 440 -12.28 -6.78 10.96
CA CYS A 440 -11.29 -6.62 9.89
C CYS A 440 -9.90 -6.86 10.46
N ARG A 441 -9.40 -5.90 11.24
CA ARG A 441 -8.15 -5.94 11.99
C ARG A 441 -8.35 -5.27 13.37
N PRO A 442 -8.37 -6.04 14.46
CA PRO A 442 -8.77 -5.53 15.79
C PRO A 442 -7.95 -4.36 16.30
N THR A 443 -6.67 -4.23 15.91
CA THR A 443 -5.80 -3.09 16.26
C THR A 443 -6.38 -1.74 15.85
N PHE A 444 -7.05 -1.67 14.69
CA PHE A 444 -7.72 -0.46 14.23
C PHE A 444 -8.95 -0.08 15.04
N ALA A 445 -9.55 -1.00 15.80
CA ALA A 445 -10.66 -0.66 16.71
C ALA A 445 -10.24 0.33 17.81
N LEU A 446 -8.93 0.40 18.14
CA LEU A 446 -8.39 1.42 19.06
C LEU A 446 -8.57 2.85 18.54
N SER A 447 -8.85 3.04 17.25
CA SER A 447 -9.25 4.33 16.69
C SER A 447 -10.54 4.88 17.33
N ALA A 448 -11.33 4.03 17.99
CA ALA A 448 -12.47 4.46 18.80
C ALA A 448 -12.08 5.48 19.88
N LEU A 449 -10.85 5.40 20.42
CA LEU A 449 -10.35 6.34 21.41
C LEU A 449 -10.23 7.78 20.90
N LEU A 450 -10.16 7.96 19.57
CA LEU A 450 -10.16 9.29 18.95
C LEU A 450 -11.52 10.02 19.11
N CYS A 451 -12.59 9.31 19.49
CA CYS A 451 -13.88 9.95 19.80
C CYS A 451 -13.74 10.95 20.97
N PHE A 452 -12.90 10.66 21.97
CA PHE A 452 -12.73 11.51 23.13
C PHE A 452 -12.22 12.90 22.76
N PRO A 453 -11.07 13.06 22.08
CA PRO A 453 -10.62 14.39 21.66
C PRO A 453 -11.53 15.04 20.61
N ILE A 454 -12.18 14.28 19.72
CA ILE A 454 -13.10 14.83 18.71
C ILE A 454 -14.34 15.45 19.36
N PHE A 455 -14.90 14.80 20.40
CA PHE A 455 -16.14 15.22 21.06
C PHE A 455 -15.92 15.78 22.47
N TRP A 456 -14.69 16.15 22.81
CA TRP A 456 -14.36 16.63 24.17
C TRP A 456 -15.25 17.77 24.66
N PRO A 457 -15.57 18.81 23.86
CA PRO A 457 -16.49 19.88 24.29
C PRO A 457 -17.90 19.37 24.63
N GLN A 458 -18.41 18.40 23.87
CA GLN A 458 -19.72 17.80 24.09
C GLN A 458 -19.73 16.89 25.32
N ILE A 459 -18.65 16.13 25.53
CA ILE A 459 -18.47 15.26 26.69
C ILE A 459 -18.42 16.09 27.98
N THR A 460 -17.61 17.15 27.97
CA THR A 460 -17.51 18.05 29.16
C THR A 460 -18.81 18.76 29.45
N SER A 461 -19.52 19.24 28.42
CA SER A 461 -20.84 19.89 28.60
C SER A 461 -21.89 18.90 29.10
N LEU A 462 -21.85 17.65 28.65
CA LEU A 462 -22.73 16.57 29.10
C LEU A 462 -22.47 16.26 30.59
N LEU A 463 -21.21 16.12 30.98
CA LEU A 463 -20.82 15.87 32.41
C LEU A 463 -21.21 17.03 33.31
N GLN A 464 -21.02 18.28 32.86
CA GLN A 464 -21.44 19.48 33.60
C GLN A 464 -22.97 19.56 33.73
N GLY A 465 -23.71 19.28 32.63
CA GLY A 465 -25.18 19.27 32.67
C GLY A 465 -25.77 18.20 33.58
N LEU A 466 -25.13 17.04 33.68
CA LEU A 466 -25.49 16.00 34.65
C LEU A 466 -25.18 16.42 36.07
N LYS A 467 -23.98 16.96 36.32
CA LYS A 467 -23.55 17.43 37.66
C LYS A 467 -24.43 18.55 38.19
N SER A 468 -24.80 19.51 37.34
CA SER A 468 -25.68 20.64 37.68
C SER A 468 -27.17 20.26 37.72
N ARG A 469 -27.53 19.01 37.40
CA ARG A 469 -28.92 18.53 37.25
C ARG A 469 -29.74 19.32 36.22
N SER A 470 -29.10 20.10 35.35
CA SER A 470 -29.78 20.88 34.31
C SER A 470 -30.19 20.02 33.11
N LEU A 471 -29.59 18.82 32.95
CA LEU A 471 -29.89 17.88 31.88
C LEU A 471 -30.58 16.62 32.41
N PRO A 472 -31.80 16.29 31.98
CA PRO A 472 -32.46 15.06 32.41
C PRO A 472 -31.72 13.83 31.87
N PRO A 473 -31.60 12.74 32.69
CA PRO A 473 -30.81 11.54 32.36
C PRO A 473 -31.18 10.91 30.97
N ARG A 474 -32.47 10.88 30.65
CA ARG A 474 -32.94 10.37 29.35
C ARG A 474 -32.40 11.14 28.15
N ARG A 475 -32.19 12.46 28.29
CA ARG A 475 -31.56 13.28 27.22
C ARG A 475 -30.05 13.11 27.21
N ALA A 476 -29.43 12.97 28.40
CA ALA A 476 -28.00 12.74 28.52
C ALA A 476 -27.54 11.44 27.84
N LEU A 477 -28.36 10.39 27.91
CA LEU A 477 -28.04 9.07 27.34
C LEU A 477 -28.11 9.00 25.79
N ARG A 478 -28.74 9.98 25.10
CA ARG A 478 -28.96 9.89 23.65
C ARG A 478 -27.67 9.84 22.82
N ALA A 479 -26.70 10.68 23.14
CA ALA A 479 -25.43 10.69 22.38
C ALA A 479 -24.53 9.47 22.71
N PRO A 480 -24.32 9.07 23.98
CA PRO A 480 -23.67 7.80 24.29
C PRO A 480 -24.36 6.58 23.65
N ALA A 481 -25.69 6.50 23.71
CA ALA A 481 -26.45 5.42 23.08
C ALA A 481 -26.25 5.37 21.56
N ALA A 482 -26.19 6.53 20.89
CA ALA A 482 -25.89 6.61 19.47
C ALA A 482 -24.48 6.14 19.06
N VAL A 483 -23.54 6.05 20.03
CA VAL A 483 -22.23 5.44 19.82
C VAL A 483 -22.25 3.97 20.20
N ILE A 484 -22.72 3.66 21.41
CA ILE A 484 -22.60 2.33 22.02
C ILE A 484 -23.49 1.30 21.31
N ILE A 485 -24.76 1.63 21.03
CA ILE A 485 -25.72 0.67 20.45
C ILE A 485 -25.26 0.21 19.05
N PRO A 486 -24.92 1.09 18.08
CA PRO A 486 -24.42 0.65 16.78
C PRO A 486 -23.11 -0.12 16.87
N ALA A 487 -22.21 0.25 17.78
CA ALA A 487 -20.98 -0.48 18.01
C ALA A 487 -21.25 -1.90 18.52
N LEU A 488 -22.15 -2.07 19.49
CA LEU A 488 -22.53 -3.38 20.00
C LEU A 488 -23.24 -4.24 18.94
N ILE A 489 -24.11 -3.65 18.10
CA ILE A 489 -24.77 -4.36 16.99
C ILE A 489 -23.74 -4.97 16.04
N VAL A 490 -22.59 -4.31 15.84
CA VAL A 490 -21.52 -4.84 15.00
C VAL A 490 -20.61 -5.82 15.77
N VAL A 491 -20.17 -5.46 16.98
CA VAL A 491 -19.15 -6.23 17.72
C VAL A 491 -19.71 -7.53 18.29
N LEU A 492 -20.95 -7.54 18.83
CA LEU A 492 -21.50 -8.75 19.45
C LEU A 492 -21.65 -9.93 18.49
N PRO A 493 -22.15 -9.79 17.24
CA PRO A 493 -22.15 -10.86 16.27
C PRO A 493 -20.76 -11.37 15.92
N LEU A 494 -19.76 -10.47 15.85
CA LEU A 494 -18.36 -10.83 15.59
C LEU A 494 -17.76 -11.63 16.76
N MET A 495 -18.07 -11.24 17.98
CA MET A 495 -17.67 -12.02 19.18
C MET A 495 -18.35 -13.38 19.22
N ALA A 496 -19.65 -13.46 18.89
CA ALA A 496 -20.37 -14.73 18.75
C ALA A 496 -19.77 -15.64 17.67
N TYR A 497 -19.36 -15.07 16.54
CA TYR A 497 -18.64 -15.79 15.49
C TYR A 497 -17.30 -16.36 15.98
N ASN A 498 -16.55 -15.60 16.78
CA ASN A 498 -15.31 -16.10 17.38
C ASN A 498 -15.58 -17.24 18.38
N VAL A 499 -16.61 -17.10 19.24
CA VAL A 499 -17.02 -18.19 20.16
C VAL A 499 -17.38 -19.45 19.38
N ALA A 500 -18.12 -19.33 18.26
CA ALA A 500 -18.51 -20.48 17.45
C ALA A 500 -17.32 -21.19 16.79
N ARG A 501 -16.21 -20.47 16.52
CA ARG A 501 -14.99 -21.03 15.91
C ARG A 501 -14.01 -21.60 16.95
N PHE A 502 -13.73 -20.83 17.98
CA PHE A 502 -12.61 -21.07 18.90
C PHE A 502 -13.01 -21.13 20.39
N GLY A 503 -14.30 -21.01 20.70
CA GLY A 503 -14.83 -21.10 22.07
C GLY A 503 -14.64 -19.83 22.91
N SER A 504 -13.98 -18.78 22.41
CA SER A 504 -13.76 -17.52 23.14
C SER A 504 -14.10 -16.30 22.27
N PRO A 505 -14.72 -15.24 22.83
CA PRO A 505 -15.12 -14.06 22.07
C PRO A 505 -13.94 -13.20 21.58
N LEU A 506 -12.76 -13.34 22.18
CA LEU A 506 -11.54 -12.59 21.85
C LEU A 506 -10.45 -13.48 21.24
N ASP A 507 -10.74 -14.74 20.97
CA ASP A 507 -9.86 -15.61 20.22
C ASP A 507 -10.12 -15.44 18.73
N PHE A 508 -9.10 -15.01 17.98
CA PHE A 508 -9.15 -14.80 16.54
C PHE A 508 -8.53 -15.96 15.75
N GLY A 509 -7.98 -16.97 16.45
CA GLY A 509 -7.36 -18.14 15.83
C GLY A 509 -5.91 -17.98 15.42
N ASN A 510 -5.25 -16.90 15.82
CA ASN A 510 -3.85 -16.63 15.47
C ASN A 510 -2.88 -17.71 15.97
N ASP A 511 -3.18 -18.29 17.15
CA ASP A 511 -2.32 -19.31 17.76
C ASP A 511 -2.41 -20.66 17.06
N TYR A 512 -3.43 -20.86 16.21
CA TYR A 512 -3.65 -22.12 15.50
C TYR A 512 -3.15 -22.09 14.05
N GLN A 513 -2.41 -21.06 13.65
CA GLN A 513 -1.88 -20.94 12.30
C GLN A 513 -0.85 -22.03 11.99
N MET A 514 -0.96 -22.61 10.79
CA MET A 514 0.00 -23.56 10.25
C MET A 514 1.08 -22.84 9.45
N THR A 515 2.17 -22.47 10.14
CA THR A 515 3.31 -21.73 9.58
C THR A 515 4.63 -22.50 9.83
N VAL A 516 5.78 -21.86 9.57
CA VAL A 516 7.12 -22.44 9.81
C VAL A 516 7.44 -22.68 11.29
N THR A 517 6.57 -22.28 12.21
CA THR A 517 6.74 -22.47 13.65
C THR A 517 5.48 -22.99 14.30
N ASP A 518 5.58 -23.49 15.53
CA ASP A 518 4.42 -23.83 16.38
C ASP A 518 3.89 -22.54 17.02
N MET A 519 2.84 -21.99 16.43
CA MET A 519 2.24 -20.73 16.90
C MET A 519 1.57 -20.84 18.27
N THR A 520 1.22 -22.05 18.72
CA THR A 520 0.63 -22.26 20.06
C THR A 520 1.61 -21.98 21.19
N ARG A 521 2.93 -21.98 20.89
CA ARG A 521 4.01 -21.78 21.83
C ARG A 521 4.95 -20.64 21.46
N PHE A 522 4.79 -20.08 20.26
CA PHE A 522 5.69 -19.06 19.76
C PHE A 522 5.46 -17.73 20.46
N VAL A 523 6.53 -17.13 20.91
CA VAL A 523 6.57 -15.74 21.45
C VAL A 523 7.68 -15.01 20.74
N GLN A 524 7.41 -13.80 20.28
CA GLN A 524 8.44 -12.96 19.65
C GLN A 524 9.58 -12.68 20.64
N PRO A 525 10.85 -12.84 20.23
CA PRO A 525 11.97 -12.57 21.10
C PRO A 525 12.03 -11.13 21.57
N THR A 526 12.13 -10.92 22.89
CA THR A 526 12.19 -9.57 23.49
C THR A 526 13.43 -8.79 23.05
N ALA A 527 14.52 -9.49 22.69
CA ALA A 527 15.75 -8.89 22.16
C ALA A 527 15.51 -8.15 20.83
N ASN A 528 14.49 -8.55 20.05
CA ASN A 528 14.14 -7.95 18.76
C ASN A 528 13.19 -6.76 18.89
N PHE A 529 12.61 -6.51 20.05
CA PHE A 529 11.58 -5.49 20.26
C PHE A 529 12.02 -4.07 19.89
N LEU A 530 13.06 -3.54 20.53
CA LEU A 530 13.56 -2.19 20.24
C LEU A 530 14.13 -2.05 18.81
N PRO A 531 14.92 -3.02 18.30
CA PRO A 531 15.29 -3.02 16.89
C PRO A 531 14.12 -2.95 15.93
N SER A 532 13.02 -3.68 16.17
CA SER A 532 11.81 -3.65 15.33
C SER A 532 11.11 -2.30 15.38
N VAL A 533 10.92 -1.69 16.57
CA VAL A 533 10.36 -0.33 16.70
C VAL A 533 11.24 0.69 15.97
N GLY A 534 12.57 0.58 16.14
CA GLY A 534 13.52 1.43 15.44
C GLY A 534 13.45 1.29 13.92
N ALA A 535 13.29 0.06 13.43
CA ALA A 535 13.17 -0.23 12.02
C ALA A 535 11.85 0.30 11.42
N TYR A 536 10.71 0.10 12.10
CA TYR A 536 9.43 0.68 11.66
C TYR A 536 9.50 2.18 11.43
N LEU A 537 10.23 2.90 12.27
CA LEU A 537 10.30 4.36 12.21
C LEU A 537 11.46 4.87 11.35
N PHE A 538 12.66 4.29 11.49
CA PHE A 538 13.92 4.87 11.03
C PHE A 538 14.78 3.92 10.19
N LEU A 539 14.29 2.76 9.74
CA LEU A 539 15.09 1.88 8.87
C LEU A 539 15.66 2.70 7.71
N PRO A 540 16.99 2.76 7.52
CA PRO A 540 17.57 3.55 6.47
C PRO A 540 17.23 2.99 5.09
N LEU A 541 17.16 3.87 4.07
CA LEU A 541 17.06 3.46 2.69
C LEU A 541 18.41 2.88 2.23
N ARG A 542 18.37 1.76 1.53
CA ARG A 542 19.54 1.20 0.85
C ARG A 542 19.51 1.63 -0.61
N PHE A 543 20.47 2.43 -1.03
CA PHE A 543 20.63 2.83 -2.43
C PHE A 543 21.46 1.80 -3.20
N THR A 544 21.08 1.57 -4.46
CA THR A 544 21.75 0.68 -5.41
C THR A 544 22.13 1.46 -6.67
N SER A 545 23.14 0.96 -7.42
CA SER A 545 23.57 1.57 -8.69
C SER A 545 22.61 1.30 -9.84
N GLU A 546 21.79 0.26 -9.72
CA GLU A 546 20.85 -0.17 -10.74
C GLU A 546 19.41 0.17 -10.38
N PHE A 547 18.55 0.25 -11.40
CA PHE A 547 17.12 0.43 -11.18
C PHE A 547 16.56 -0.75 -10.35
N PRO A 548 15.73 -0.49 -9.34
CA PRO A 548 15.04 0.78 -9.02
C PRO A 548 15.82 1.78 -8.14
N PHE A 549 17.15 1.71 -8.09
CA PHE A 549 18.06 2.59 -7.34
C PHE A 549 17.91 2.53 -5.82
N ILE A 550 16.99 1.73 -5.33
CA ILE A 550 16.78 1.38 -3.92
C ILE A 550 16.55 -0.13 -3.81
N GLY A 551 16.95 -0.70 -2.68
CA GLY A 551 16.79 -2.13 -2.39
C GLY A 551 16.20 -2.38 -1.02
N MET A 552 15.92 -3.64 -0.72
CA MET A 552 15.56 -4.06 0.63
C MET A 552 16.74 -3.80 1.56
N THR A 553 16.45 -3.18 2.71
CA THR A 553 17.46 -2.98 3.75
C THR A 553 17.50 -4.21 4.64
N PRO A 554 18.64 -4.92 4.72
CA PRO A 554 18.75 -6.09 5.59
C PRO A 554 18.70 -5.68 7.06
N MET A 555 18.03 -6.49 7.86
CA MET A 555 18.01 -6.37 9.32
C MET A 555 18.64 -7.61 9.93
N ALA A 556 19.61 -7.41 10.82
CA ALA A 556 20.20 -8.47 11.61
C ALA A 556 19.52 -8.49 12.99
N PHE A 557 18.64 -9.46 13.20
CA PHE A 557 18.09 -9.75 14.53
C PHE A 557 19.01 -10.73 15.29
N ARG A 558 19.03 -10.61 16.60
CA ARG A 558 19.84 -11.50 17.46
C ARG A 558 19.25 -12.89 17.58
N GLU A 559 17.93 -12.98 17.50
CA GLU A 559 17.18 -14.21 17.65
C GLU A 559 16.18 -14.34 16.50
N TRP A 560 15.84 -15.59 16.15
CA TRP A 560 14.85 -15.83 15.11
C TRP A 560 13.49 -15.30 15.52
N GLY A 561 12.84 -14.61 14.63
CA GLY A 561 11.51 -14.06 14.79
C GLY A 561 10.91 -13.72 13.43
N TYR A 562 9.62 -13.35 13.38
CA TYR A 562 9.00 -12.95 12.13
C TYR A 562 9.65 -11.66 11.59
N TYR A 563 10.07 -11.75 10.35
CA TYR A 563 10.71 -10.65 9.63
C TYR A 563 10.26 -10.62 8.17
N GLU A 564 9.64 -9.51 7.78
CA GLU A 564 9.35 -9.18 6.40
C GLU A 564 10.29 -8.05 5.97
N PRO A 565 11.12 -8.25 4.91
CA PRO A 565 12.04 -7.22 4.45
C PRO A 565 11.33 -5.92 4.05
N MET A 566 11.92 -4.77 4.39
CA MET A 566 11.41 -3.43 4.11
C MET A 566 12.43 -2.61 3.34
N ALA A 567 11.94 -1.70 2.49
CA ALA A 567 12.80 -0.76 1.76
C ALA A 567 13.29 0.40 2.64
N GLY A 568 12.51 0.74 3.68
CA GLY A 568 12.82 1.82 4.61
C GLY A 568 11.74 1.96 5.67
N GLY A 569 12.03 2.67 6.75
CA GLY A 569 11.09 2.98 7.82
C GLY A 569 10.16 4.14 7.45
N LEU A 570 9.13 4.37 8.27
CA LEU A 570 8.08 5.37 8.04
C LEU A 570 8.66 6.78 7.79
N PHE A 571 9.59 7.22 8.64
CA PHE A 571 10.17 8.56 8.56
C PHE A 571 11.25 8.68 7.47
N THR A 572 11.91 7.62 7.09
CA THR A 572 12.87 7.62 5.98
C THR A 572 12.17 7.63 4.63
N ALA A 573 11.04 6.90 4.51
CA ALA A 573 10.21 6.90 3.31
C ALA A 573 9.40 8.21 3.14
N CYS A 574 8.92 8.79 4.26
CA CYS A 574 8.16 10.05 4.26
C CYS A 574 8.62 10.99 5.38
N PRO A 575 9.72 11.76 5.20
CA PRO A 575 10.31 12.61 6.25
C PRO A 575 9.37 13.70 6.78
N LEU A 576 8.36 14.10 6.01
CA LEU A 576 7.34 15.06 6.45
C LEU A 576 6.56 14.60 7.68
N LEU A 577 6.48 13.29 7.92
CA LEU A 577 5.82 12.72 9.09
C LEU A 577 6.60 12.98 10.40
N LEU A 578 7.89 13.29 10.33
CA LEU A 578 8.66 13.77 11.50
C LEU A 578 8.05 15.01 12.15
N LEU A 579 7.27 15.77 11.40
CA LEU A 579 6.53 16.91 11.94
C LEU A 579 5.53 16.52 13.04
N ALA A 580 5.11 15.25 13.13
CA ALA A 580 4.32 14.74 14.24
C ALA A 580 5.03 14.95 15.59
N LEU A 581 6.36 14.79 15.61
CA LEU A 581 7.19 14.99 16.81
C LEU A 581 7.33 16.46 17.20
N ALA A 582 6.97 17.40 16.30
CA ALA A 582 6.91 18.83 16.62
C ALA A 582 5.64 19.24 17.39
N ALA A 583 4.64 18.35 17.51
CA ALA A 583 3.39 18.65 18.19
C ALA A 583 3.57 19.21 19.61
N PRO A 584 4.43 18.67 20.50
CA PRO A 584 4.64 19.21 21.84
C PRO A 584 5.07 20.68 21.86
N PHE A 585 5.93 21.08 20.92
CA PHE A 585 6.41 22.48 20.81
C PHE A 585 5.34 23.45 20.31
N LEU A 586 4.31 22.93 19.63
CA LEU A 586 3.18 23.71 19.10
C LEU A 586 1.94 23.63 19.98
N ARG A 587 2.07 23.10 21.21
CA ARG A 587 0.98 22.85 22.15
C ARG A 587 0.02 24.03 22.29
N ARG A 588 0.52 25.24 22.58
CA ARG A 588 -0.31 26.44 22.78
C ARG A 588 -1.16 26.76 21.56
N ARG A 589 -0.58 26.66 20.36
CA ARG A 589 -1.23 26.94 19.09
C ARG A 589 -2.31 25.87 18.78
N MET A 590 -1.97 24.62 19.01
CA MET A 590 -2.88 23.48 18.80
C MET A 590 -4.04 23.45 19.82
N HIS A 591 -3.82 23.92 21.05
CA HIS A 591 -4.90 24.09 22.03
C HIS A 591 -5.92 25.15 21.57
N ARG A 592 -5.46 26.28 21.04
CA ARG A 592 -6.35 27.34 20.52
C ARG A 592 -7.22 26.87 19.38
N SER A 593 -6.72 25.96 18.52
CA SER A 593 -7.48 25.36 17.42
C SER A 593 -8.32 24.15 17.83
N GLY A 594 -8.23 23.69 19.08
CA GLY A 594 -8.92 22.49 19.56
C GLY A 594 -8.35 21.17 19.04
N TYR A 595 -7.16 21.20 18.41
CA TYR A 595 -6.54 20.03 17.75
C TYR A 595 -5.55 19.26 18.64
N TRP A 596 -5.11 19.86 19.76
CA TRP A 596 -4.09 19.28 20.63
C TRP A 596 -4.44 17.85 21.07
N GLY A 597 -5.65 17.64 21.57
CA GLY A 597 -6.10 16.32 22.04
C GLY A 597 -6.09 15.27 20.93
N LEU A 598 -6.52 15.65 19.70
CA LEU A 598 -6.53 14.72 18.57
C LEU A 598 -5.09 14.34 18.15
N ALA A 599 -4.20 15.32 18.04
CA ALA A 599 -2.81 15.07 17.66
C ALA A 599 -2.06 14.21 18.68
N THR A 600 -2.20 14.51 19.98
CA THR A 600 -1.51 13.75 21.04
C THR A 600 -2.07 12.36 21.23
N CYS A 601 -3.40 12.17 21.14
CA CYS A 601 -4.03 10.86 21.19
C CYS A 601 -3.61 10.02 19.98
N SER A 602 -3.61 10.59 18.76
CA SER A 602 -3.13 9.89 17.57
C SER A 602 -1.66 9.50 17.67
N LEU A 603 -0.80 10.39 18.15
CA LEU A 603 0.62 10.10 18.33
C LEU A 603 0.85 9.00 19.39
N ALA A 604 0.15 9.06 20.51
CA ALA A 604 0.25 8.05 21.56
C ALA A 604 -0.21 6.67 21.08
N LEU A 605 -1.34 6.62 20.36
CA LEU A 605 -1.85 5.39 19.77
C LEU A 605 -0.90 4.83 18.68
N ALA A 606 -0.30 5.70 17.87
CA ALA A 606 0.67 5.27 16.86
C ALA A 606 1.90 4.62 17.50
N VAL A 607 2.44 5.21 18.57
CA VAL A 607 3.56 4.63 19.32
C VAL A 607 3.15 3.33 20.00
N LEU A 608 1.97 3.28 20.59
CA LEU A 608 1.43 2.07 21.22
C LEU A 608 1.30 0.93 20.19
N LEU A 609 0.72 1.20 19.02
CA LEU A 609 0.52 0.18 17.99
C LEU A 609 1.85 -0.28 17.36
N ALA A 610 2.78 0.63 17.07
CA ALA A 610 4.11 0.26 16.61
C ALA A 610 4.85 -0.64 17.62
N SER A 611 4.68 -0.35 18.93
CA SER A 611 5.23 -1.18 20.01
C SER A 611 4.50 -2.52 20.11
N PHE A 612 3.18 -2.53 20.00
CA PHE A 612 2.37 -3.74 20.03
C PHE A 612 2.73 -4.69 18.87
N ASP A 613 2.78 -4.19 17.65
CA ASP A 613 3.15 -4.99 16.46
C ASP A 613 4.57 -5.54 16.60
N SER A 614 5.52 -4.73 17.09
CA SER A 614 6.90 -5.19 17.33
C SER A 614 6.99 -6.29 18.37
N HIS A 615 6.12 -6.27 19.39
CA HIS A 615 6.11 -7.25 20.47
C HIS A 615 5.40 -8.54 20.11
N THR A 616 4.27 -8.44 19.36
CA THR A 616 3.40 -9.59 19.09
C THR A 616 3.61 -10.20 17.71
N ALA A 617 3.77 -9.36 16.69
CA ALA A 617 3.83 -9.79 15.30
C ALA A 617 5.25 -9.71 14.68
N GLY A 618 6.21 -9.06 15.35
CA GLY A 618 7.57 -8.85 14.82
C GLY A 618 7.66 -7.67 13.85
N LEU A 619 8.53 -7.77 12.84
CA LEU A 619 8.71 -6.71 11.85
C LEU A 619 8.04 -7.09 10.52
N GLY A 620 7.07 -6.29 10.10
CA GLY A 620 6.40 -6.47 8.80
C GLY A 620 6.09 -5.16 8.12
N TRP A 621 6.45 -5.01 6.85
CA TRP A 621 6.22 -3.78 6.11
C TRP A 621 4.74 -3.38 6.09
N ARG A 622 3.83 -4.36 6.02
CA ARG A 622 2.38 -4.14 6.06
C ARG A 622 1.89 -3.51 7.37
N TYR A 623 2.56 -3.78 8.49
CA TYR A 623 2.12 -3.29 9.81
C TYR A 623 2.29 -1.77 9.98
N ILE A 624 3.06 -1.10 9.13
CA ILE A 624 3.07 0.37 9.06
C ILE A 624 1.65 0.93 8.82
N CYS A 625 0.76 0.17 8.17
CA CYS A 625 -0.64 0.56 7.99
C CYS A 625 -1.41 0.71 9.32
N ASP A 626 -1.03 0.01 10.39
CA ASP A 626 -1.73 0.08 11.68
C ASP A 626 -1.59 1.46 12.35
N PHE A 627 -0.43 2.09 12.23
CA PHE A 627 -0.09 3.30 12.99
C PHE A 627 0.31 4.51 12.12
N GLY A 628 0.74 4.31 10.89
CA GLY A 628 1.31 5.38 10.05
C GLY A 628 0.30 6.50 9.74
N TRP A 629 -0.97 6.18 9.51
CA TRP A 629 -2.04 7.16 9.32
C TRP A 629 -2.29 8.01 10.57
N MET A 630 -2.08 7.47 11.77
CA MET A 630 -2.19 8.21 13.03
C MET A 630 -1.03 9.21 13.17
N MET A 631 0.19 8.81 12.77
CA MET A 631 1.33 9.73 12.65
C MET A 631 1.02 10.88 11.68
N ALA A 632 0.38 10.58 10.54
CA ALA A 632 -0.02 11.59 9.57
C ALA A 632 -1.08 12.55 10.12
N ILE A 633 -2.05 12.09 10.92
CA ILE A 633 -2.97 12.97 11.65
C ILE A 633 -2.20 13.86 12.61
N ALA A 634 -1.26 13.32 13.38
CA ALA A 634 -0.47 14.13 14.32
C ALA A 634 0.39 15.19 13.59
N ALA A 635 0.95 14.86 12.43
CA ALA A 635 1.76 15.76 11.60
C ALA A 635 0.94 16.85 10.87
N LEU A 636 -0.38 16.67 10.73
CA LEU A 636 -1.24 17.52 9.90
C LEU A 636 -1.22 19.00 10.36
N ALA A 637 -1.37 19.25 11.65
CA ALA A 637 -1.36 20.62 12.19
C ALA A 637 0.02 21.31 12.05
N PRO A 638 1.13 20.70 12.50
CA PRO A 638 2.47 21.27 12.25
C PRO A 638 2.73 21.56 10.78
N MET A 639 2.32 20.68 9.87
CA MET A 639 2.47 20.84 8.43
C MET A 639 1.71 22.05 7.90
N LEU A 640 0.44 22.20 8.29
CA LEU A 640 -0.38 23.35 7.89
C LEU A 640 0.17 24.67 8.45
N TYR A 641 0.63 24.67 9.71
CA TYR A 641 1.21 25.87 10.32
C TYR A 641 2.52 26.28 9.68
N LEU A 642 3.30 25.32 9.21
CA LEU A 642 4.54 25.57 8.46
C LEU A 642 4.25 26.25 7.11
N MET A 643 3.21 25.79 6.42
CA MET A 643 2.82 26.33 5.10
C MET A 643 1.97 27.61 5.18
N HIS A 644 1.25 27.83 6.31
CA HIS A 644 0.37 28.98 6.56
C HIS A 644 0.62 29.59 7.97
N PRO A 645 1.72 30.32 8.20
CA PRO A 645 2.07 30.84 9.53
C PRO A 645 1.03 31.75 10.18
N GLY A 646 0.19 32.41 9.39
CA GLY A 646 -0.89 33.32 9.84
C GLY A 646 -2.30 32.76 9.77
N GLY A 647 -2.46 31.46 9.43
CA GLY A 647 -3.78 30.86 9.14
C GLY A 647 -4.77 30.77 10.30
N ASP A 648 -4.32 30.92 11.54
CA ASP A 648 -5.12 30.67 12.75
C ASP A 648 -5.91 31.92 13.24
N ALA A 649 -5.64 33.09 12.68
CA ALA A 649 -6.13 34.36 13.21
C ALA A 649 -7.67 34.53 13.22
N ILE A 650 -8.40 33.59 12.60
CA ILE A 650 -9.88 33.64 12.47
C ILE A 650 -10.56 32.51 13.28
N ALA A 651 -9.84 31.46 13.70
CA ALA A 651 -10.41 30.38 14.49
C ALA A 651 -10.64 30.76 15.96
N ALA A 652 -9.93 31.76 16.46
CA ALA A 652 -10.19 32.38 17.75
C ALA A 652 -11.31 33.40 17.58
N GLY A 653 -12.52 33.04 17.98
CA GLY A 653 -13.62 33.99 18.11
C GLY A 653 -13.21 35.22 18.94
N ALA A 654 -13.67 36.39 18.57
CA ALA A 654 -13.47 37.74 19.09
C ALA A 654 -12.22 37.95 19.99
N PRO A 655 -11.37 38.92 19.70
CA PRO A 655 -10.18 39.21 20.48
C PRO A 655 -10.56 39.46 21.95
N ASP A 656 -9.80 38.82 22.86
CA ASP A 656 -9.82 39.15 24.27
C ASP A 656 -9.65 40.68 24.42
N PRO A 657 -10.56 41.38 25.10
CA PRO A 657 -10.43 42.84 25.29
C PRO A 657 -9.10 43.28 25.90
N SER A 658 -8.40 42.39 26.61
CA SER A 658 -7.10 42.65 27.21
C SER A 658 -5.93 42.63 26.23
N GLU A 659 -6.08 42.05 25.03
CA GLU A 659 -5.01 41.94 23.99
C GLU A 659 -5.05 43.08 22.94
N ARG A 660 -5.90 44.12 23.11
CA ARG A 660 -6.06 45.24 22.15
C ARG A 660 -4.85 46.15 21.98
N ASN A 661 -3.87 46.09 22.87
CA ASN A 661 -2.75 47.05 22.91
C ASN A 661 -1.41 46.50 22.42
N GLU A 662 -1.28 45.25 22.04
CA GLU A 662 -0.07 44.82 21.33
C GLU A 662 -0.25 44.98 19.82
N PRO A 663 0.66 45.66 19.12
CA PRO A 663 0.64 45.75 17.68
C PRO A 663 0.79 44.33 17.14
N ARG A 664 -0.27 43.79 16.50
CA ARG A 664 -0.21 42.51 15.78
C ARG A 664 0.98 42.53 14.83
N ARG A 665 2.09 41.94 15.25
CA ARG A 665 3.22 41.68 14.39
C ARG A 665 2.79 40.69 13.32
N ASP A 666 2.38 41.17 12.17
CA ASP A 666 2.00 40.41 11.00
C ASP A 666 3.25 39.68 10.46
N VAL A 667 3.53 38.48 10.98
CA VAL A 667 4.70 37.66 10.63
C VAL A 667 4.69 37.34 9.12
N THR A 668 3.52 37.39 8.48
CA THR A 668 3.38 37.11 7.06
C THR A 668 3.97 38.26 6.17
N LYS A 669 4.02 39.49 6.67
CA LYS A 669 4.59 40.63 5.94
C LYS A 669 6.13 40.65 5.97
N ARG A 670 6.80 39.93 6.90
CA ARG A 670 8.23 40.10 7.11
C ARG A 670 9.14 39.30 6.18
N HIS A 671 8.73 38.10 5.69
CA HIS A 671 9.61 37.26 4.86
C HIS A 671 8.86 36.41 3.82
N PRO A 672 8.34 36.99 2.74
CA PRO A 672 7.66 36.22 1.68
C PRO A 672 8.59 35.19 1.01
N MET A 673 9.90 35.52 0.94
CA MET A 673 10.92 34.64 0.39
C MET A 673 11.14 33.39 1.28
N VAL A 674 11.19 33.55 2.60
CA VAL A 674 11.35 32.43 3.54
C VAL A 674 10.15 31.47 3.42
N LEU A 675 8.93 32.01 3.34
CA LEU A 675 7.73 31.18 3.16
C LEU A 675 7.76 30.44 1.81
N ALA A 676 8.22 31.10 0.74
CA ALA A 676 8.38 30.45 -0.55
C ALA A 676 9.43 29.34 -0.50
N CYS A 677 10.57 29.56 0.16
CA CYS A 677 11.61 28.53 0.37
C CYS A 677 11.06 27.33 1.17
N VAL A 678 10.34 27.58 2.27
CA VAL A 678 9.72 26.52 3.10
C VAL A 678 8.73 25.71 2.28
N ARG A 679 7.84 26.35 1.53
CA ARG A 679 6.88 25.66 0.64
C ARG A 679 7.61 24.86 -0.45
N GLY A 680 8.69 25.42 -1.02
CA GLY A 680 9.54 24.73 -2.00
C GLY A 680 10.19 23.48 -1.42
N LEU A 681 10.75 23.56 -0.21
CA LEU A 681 11.33 22.42 0.50
C LEU A 681 10.29 21.32 0.79
N VAL A 682 9.12 21.70 1.29
CA VAL A 682 8.01 20.77 1.54
C VAL A 682 7.63 20.04 0.26
N VAL A 683 7.49 20.74 -0.85
CA VAL A 683 7.17 20.13 -2.15
C VAL A 683 8.28 19.20 -2.61
N ALA A 684 9.55 19.62 -2.49
CA ALA A 684 10.70 18.78 -2.88
C ALA A 684 10.75 17.47 -2.06
N VAL A 685 10.59 17.54 -0.74
CA VAL A 685 10.57 16.36 0.14
C VAL A 685 9.37 15.45 -0.17
N LEU A 686 8.18 16.04 -0.43
CA LEU A 686 7.01 15.24 -0.81
C LEU A 686 7.21 14.53 -2.15
N MET A 687 7.76 15.23 -3.14
CA MET A 687 8.07 14.64 -4.46
C MET A 687 9.09 13.50 -4.33
N ALA A 688 10.13 13.68 -3.51
CA ALA A 688 11.07 12.60 -3.21
C ALA A 688 10.37 11.40 -2.57
N SER A 689 9.45 11.62 -1.61
CA SER A 689 8.68 10.54 -0.98
C SER A 689 7.76 9.82 -1.98
N ILE A 690 7.14 10.54 -2.93
CA ILE A 690 6.34 9.94 -4.00
C ILE A 690 7.22 9.07 -4.91
N ILE A 691 8.38 9.59 -5.32
CA ILE A 691 9.33 8.84 -6.16
C ILE A 691 9.79 7.58 -5.44
N LEU A 692 10.19 7.67 -4.17
CA LEU A 692 10.60 6.52 -3.37
C LEU A 692 9.47 5.48 -3.27
N ALA A 693 8.22 5.91 -3.04
CA ALA A 693 7.07 5.00 -2.98
C ALA A 693 6.82 4.27 -4.31
N VAL A 694 7.03 4.94 -5.45
CA VAL A 694 6.93 4.32 -6.78
C VAL A 694 8.09 3.36 -7.03
N LEU A 695 9.32 3.76 -6.75
CA LEU A 695 10.50 2.90 -6.92
C LEU A 695 10.43 1.65 -6.04
N ALA A 696 9.87 1.78 -4.83
CA ALA A 696 9.70 0.66 -3.91
C ALA A 696 8.83 -0.48 -4.49
N CYS A 697 7.91 -0.18 -5.41
CA CYS A 697 7.10 -1.19 -6.10
C CYS A 697 7.94 -2.08 -7.05
N PHE A 698 9.10 -1.61 -7.48
CA PHE A 698 9.98 -2.32 -8.42
C PHE A 698 11.13 -3.08 -7.72
N ILE A 699 11.22 -3.07 -6.40
CA ILE A 699 12.29 -3.76 -5.69
C ILE A 699 12.12 -5.28 -5.86
N PRO A 700 13.12 -5.99 -6.44
CA PRO A 700 13.09 -7.44 -6.57
C PRO A 700 13.36 -8.15 -5.23
N GLY A 701 13.24 -9.47 -5.21
CA GLY A 701 13.61 -10.31 -4.07
C GLY A 701 12.48 -10.58 -3.08
N ARG A 702 11.23 -10.33 -3.49
CA ARG A 702 10.00 -10.71 -2.77
C ARG A 702 9.10 -11.49 -3.72
N ASP A 703 8.39 -12.51 -3.19
CA ASP A 703 7.47 -13.33 -3.97
C ASP A 703 6.34 -12.52 -4.62
N ASP A 704 5.94 -11.43 -3.96
CA ASP A 704 4.90 -10.50 -4.41
C ASP A 704 5.44 -9.26 -5.15
N SER A 705 6.71 -9.25 -5.55
CA SER A 705 7.30 -8.15 -6.34
C SER A 705 6.77 -8.10 -7.76
N LEU A 706 6.89 -6.95 -8.43
CA LEU A 706 6.45 -6.79 -9.82
C LEU A 706 7.17 -7.72 -10.79
N ILE A 707 8.40 -8.12 -10.52
CA ILE A 707 9.12 -9.07 -11.36
C ILE A 707 8.40 -10.42 -11.46
N ASN A 708 7.69 -10.83 -10.40
CA ASN A 708 6.91 -12.06 -10.40
C ASN A 708 5.46 -11.85 -10.84
N ASN A 709 4.82 -10.75 -10.39
CA ASN A 709 3.40 -10.51 -10.63
C ASN A 709 3.10 -9.83 -11.96
N ASN A 710 4.02 -9.04 -12.50
CA ASN A 710 3.91 -8.40 -13.79
C ASN A 710 5.28 -8.22 -14.44
N PRO A 711 5.93 -9.32 -14.86
CA PRO A 711 7.30 -9.30 -15.40
C PRO A 711 7.41 -8.41 -16.63
N VAL A 712 6.37 -8.34 -17.48
CA VAL A 712 6.38 -7.50 -18.68
C VAL A 712 6.51 -6.02 -18.32
N LEU A 713 5.74 -5.53 -17.34
CA LEU A 713 5.86 -4.16 -16.87
C LEU A 713 7.23 -3.92 -16.22
N TYR A 714 7.68 -4.87 -15.39
CA TYR A 714 8.98 -4.80 -14.73
C TYR A 714 10.11 -4.66 -15.76
N ASP A 715 10.21 -5.60 -16.70
CA ASP A 715 11.27 -5.62 -17.71
C ASP A 715 11.21 -4.42 -18.66
N THR A 716 9.99 -3.97 -19.00
CA THR A 716 9.81 -2.76 -19.82
C THR A 716 10.40 -1.53 -19.11
N VAL A 717 10.11 -1.35 -17.83
CA VAL A 717 10.56 -0.17 -17.08
C VAL A 717 12.06 -0.27 -16.76
N VAL A 718 12.55 -1.45 -16.36
CA VAL A 718 13.99 -1.68 -16.11
C VAL A 718 14.81 -1.38 -17.36
N ALA A 719 14.33 -1.80 -18.54
CA ALA A 719 15.01 -1.57 -19.81
C ALA A 719 15.16 -0.07 -20.18
N TRP A 720 14.33 0.82 -19.62
CA TRP A 720 14.50 2.27 -19.81
C TRP A 720 15.78 2.81 -19.17
N PHE A 721 16.25 2.19 -18.11
CA PHE A 721 17.40 2.64 -17.31
C PHE A 721 18.69 1.87 -17.62
N ARG A 722 18.65 0.88 -18.52
CA ARG A 722 19.84 0.18 -19.06
C ARG A 722 20.42 1.00 -20.20
N LEU A 723 21.06 2.12 -19.88
CA LEU A 723 21.61 3.10 -20.84
C LEU A 723 23.04 2.79 -21.18
#